data_21c6c63616b6bc2edfb4d9a3fcb9a3c4
#
_entry.id   21c6c63616b6bc2edfb4d9a3fcb9a3c4
#
_cell.length_a   1.000
_cell.length_b   1.000
_cell.length_c   1.000
_cell.angle_alpha   90.00
_cell.angle_beta   90.00
_cell.angle_gamma   90.00
#
_symmetry.space_group_name_H-M   'P 1'
#
loop_
_entity.id
_entity.type
_entity.pdbx_description
1 polymer ?
#
loop_
_entity_poly.entity_id
_entity_poly.type
_entity_poly.pdbx_seq_one_letter_code
_entity_poly.pdbx_strand_id
1 'polypeptide(L)'
;MTQGEKLFIDGQLEEAYDVLLNEASEGSGRAMYLLGEYAKHGYIAPADKKLAKRYAEEGKKAGDLLAALNVGYASRPGTLTQKRIFRQYMPQVEALAKAGDVLAMYEMADVYRVGLVRKANEKKRWAWNKKCMKAGFWQSRIRWASRLIFDQTLAADVGADGEDLLKEIAEEPKASAGEAARLLAEHYLFQQDFKRSFYYSELAVRWKNVWGWFYLGLHYAYGYGVKVDLIKAENALAKAYDWKSECAGDAAALLGEVLLETAPKRGIAWLRASVKLGNVQGMFSLGCCLQDGRGCKQNIEMAEELLEKVFAFHGYKEEEAAQRLALLAMDAERYGDALKYTVVAAKSGRPEILVQLAQLYHVEGDFKEALFWYKKAFDMLPSGSLADQIALCCSLMDEMKESAVWVKKAAELGSPLGMLHYAQYLLDTLPDTADASEPFHWFKSCYDAKADPQMPEDMQRSIRGEAANMAGMCSFWLGDQEEAKAWYQKAYDMGDVYCLINLGNGALQQRPPQPEEAIHYLKEAWERGEEIFEDQVKGDIASQISAAYRMKKDWMNTFHWANQAAALDNETGMIDLGMMHLYGNGTPVNHDEGLCWLVKAYEKKGPQAKDVANYLGIFFQEIGDMAKAEEWYKKSAALGSDWGMMNLGLFYQHGLYGEPDLKRAKEWFEKAIAVHGDAEADVRAELEKGSACPEIHDDPPKEAAREEIDLKSLYMPWLADMKWKK
;
A
#
# COMPACT_ATOMS: atom_id res chain seq x y z
N MET A 1 -2.93 -21.32 66.06
CA MET A 1 -4.01 -21.14 65.07
C MET A 1 -5.29 -20.90 65.84
N THR A 2 -5.95 -19.78 65.62
CA THR A 2 -7.23 -19.42 66.22
C THR A 2 -8.36 -20.18 65.53
N GLN A 3 -9.58 -20.15 66.16
CA GLN A 3 -10.76 -20.80 65.57
C GLN A 3 -11.14 -20.09 64.21
N GLY A 4 -11.12 -18.76 64.21
CA GLY A 4 -11.40 -18.00 62.98
C GLY A 4 -10.39 -18.29 61.84
N GLU A 5 -9.10 -18.39 62.18
CA GLU A 5 -8.05 -18.77 61.20
C GLU A 5 -8.26 -20.19 60.67
N LYS A 6 -8.67 -21.15 61.51
CA LYS A 6 -8.94 -22.53 61.11
C LYS A 6 -10.12 -22.62 60.14
N LEU A 7 -11.24 -21.95 60.47
CA LEU A 7 -12.41 -21.86 59.58
C LEU A 7 -12.09 -21.21 58.25
N PHE A 8 -11.26 -20.15 58.26
CA PHE A 8 -10.80 -19.51 57.02
C PHE A 8 -9.97 -20.46 56.15
N ILE A 9 -9.03 -21.18 56.75
CA ILE A 9 -8.19 -22.16 56.05
C ILE A 9 -9.04 -23.27 55.42
N ASP A 10 -10.10 -23.70 56.08
CA ASP A 10 -11.03 -24.74 55.62
C ASP A 10 -12.05 -24.22 54.58
N GLY A 11 -12.13 -22.91 54.35
CA GLY A 11 -13.02 -22.30 53.36
C GLY A 11 -14.44 -22.02 53.87
N GLN A 12 -14.69 -22.09 55.15
CA GLN A 12 -15.95 -21.73 55.81
C GLN A 12 -15.99 -20.20 56.06
N LEU A 13 -16.05 -19.40 54.97
CA LEU A 13 -15.78 -17.97 55.04
C LEU A 13 -16.85 -17.17 55.82
N GLU A 14 -18.14 -17.53 55.75
CA GLU A 14 -19.21 -16.83 56.50
C GLU A 14 -19.04 -17.03 57.99
N GLU A 15 -18.87 -18.27 58.43
CA GLU A 15 -18.65 -18.60 59.82
C GLU A 15 -17.33 -18.04 60.36
N ALA A 16 -16.27 -18.08 59.54
CA ALA A 16 -14.98 -17.51 59.89
C ALA A 16 -15.06 -15.99 60.12
N TYR A 17 -15.85 -15.29 59.31
CA TYR A 17 -15.95 -13.84 59.39
C TYR A 17 -16.45 -13.35 60.74
N ASP A 18 -17.54 -13.94 61.25
CA ASP A 18 -18.12 -13.59 62.55
C ASP A 18 -17.17 -13.88 63.72
N VAL A 19 -16.47 -15.01 63.65
CA VAL A 19 -15.47 -15.38 64.68
C VAL A 19 -14.27 -14.42 64.61
N LEU A 20 -13.80 -14.08 63.43
CA LEU A 20 -12.66 -13.16 63.21
C LEU A 20 -12.99 -11.73 63.66
N LEU A 21 -14.24 -11.26 63.52
CA LEU A 21 -14.65 -9.97 64.05
C LEU A 21 -14.51 -9.92 65.57
N ASN A 22 -14.93 -10.99 66.26
CA ASN A 22 -14.77 -11.10 67.70
C ASN A 22 -13.29 -11.16 68.11
N GLU A 23 -12.50 -12.02 67.47
CA GLU A 23 -11.07 -12.15 67.75
C GLU A 23 -10.30 -10.82 67.46
N ALA A 24 -10.69 -10.06 66.44
CA ALA A 24 -10.10 -8.75 66.14
C ALA A 24 -10.48 -7.71 67.20
N SER A 25 -11.70 -7.73 67.73
CA SER A 25 -12.13 -6.87 68.86
C SER A 25 -11.34 -7.13 70.13
N GLU A 26 -10.86 -8.36 70.30
CA GLU A 26 -9.98 -8.79 71.40
C GLU A 26 -8.52 -8.48 71.22
N GLY A 27 -8.18 -7.85 70.04
CA GLY A 27 -6.82 -7.40 69.67
C GLY A 27 -5.99 -8.39 68.89
N SER A 28 -6.59 -9.44 68.32
CA SER A 28 -5.86 -10.41 67.47
C SER A 28 -5.38 -9.78 66.17
N GLY A 29 -4.09 -9.56 66.03
CA GLY A 29 -3.47 -9.06 64.78
C GLY A 29 -3.69 -10.00 63.59
N ARG A 30 -3.70 -11.32 63.81
CA ARG A 30 -3.96 -12.32 62.78
C ARG A 30 -5.42 -12.27 62.28
N ALA A 31 -6.39 -12.05 63.19
CA ALA A 31 -7.79 -11.84 62.81
C ALA A 31 -7.95 -10.55 61.97
N MET A 32 -7.27 -9.47 62.36
CA MET A 32 -7.24 -8.24 61.56
C MET A 32 -6.63 -8.44 60.20
N TYR A 33 -5.53 -9.21 60.04
CA TYR A 33 -4.97 -9.58 58.73
C TYR A 33 -6.01 -10.28 57.85
N LEU A 34 -6.68 -11.29 58.39
CA LEU A 34 -7.68 -12.05 57.65
C LEU A 34 -8.90 -11.19 57.29
N LEU A 35 -9.40 -10.35 58.17
CA LEU A 35 -10.46 -9.37 57.85
C LEU A 35 -10.01 -8.38 56.75
N GLY A 36 -8.73 -8.03 56.75
CA GLY A 36 -8.13 -7.28 55.64
C GLY A 36 -8.21 -8.01 54.29
N GLU A 37 -7.99 -9.33 54.28
CA GLU A 37 -8.16 -10.16 53.08
C GLU A 37 -9.64 -10.25 52.64
N TYR A 38 -10.59 -10.33 53.58
CA TYR A 38 -12.03 -10.26 53.31
C TYR A 38 -12.40 -8.94 52.61
N ALA A 39 -11.93 -7.83 53.15
CA ALA A 39 -12.20 -6.50 52.57
C ALA A 39 -11.51 -6.29 51.23
N LYS A 40 -10.33 -6.85 51.04
CA LYS A 40 -9.56 -6.74 49.81
C LYS A 40 -10.19 -7.53 48.65
N HIS A 41 -10.61 -8.76 48.90
CA HIS A 41 -11.10 -9.69 47.89
C HIS A 41 -12.64 -9.68 47.76
N GLY A 42 -13.36 -9.10 48.71
CA GLY A 42 -14.83 -9.04 48.68
C GLY A 42 -15.50 -10.39 48.88
N TYR A 43 -15.01 -11.23 49.80
CA TYR A 43 -15.55 -12.58 49.99
C TYR A 43 -16.98 -12.61 50.47
N ILE A 44 -17.42 -11.67 51.31
CA ILE A 44 -18.77 -11.61 51.90
C ILE A 44 -19.50 -10.31 51.56
N ALA A 45 -18.77 -9.21 51.40
CA ALA A 45 -19.28 -7.87 51.09
C ALA A 45 -18.45 -7.26 49.94
N PRO A 46 -18.96 -6.25 49.24
CA PRO A 46 -18.19 -5.57 48.20
C PRO A 46 -16.79 -5.16 48.65
N ALA A 47 -15.80 -5.33 47.78
CA ALA A 47 -14.42 -5.04 48.11
C ALA A 47 -14.22 -3.56 48.53
N ASP A 48 -13.55 -3.36 49.67
CA ASP A 48 -13.23 -2.04 50.20
C ASP A 48 -11.72 -1.91 50.48
N LYS A 49 -11.03 -1.27 49.54
CA LYS A 49 -9.58 -1.05 49.62
C LYS A 49 -9.17 -0.18 50.83
N LYS A 50 -10.07 0.73 51.31
CA LYS A 50 -9.76 1.58 52.46
C LYS A 50 -9.86 0.78 53.74
N LEU A 51 -10.90 -0.05 53.86
CA LEU A 51 -11.09 -0.95 54.98
C LEU A 51 -9.97 -2.00 55.05
N ALA A 52 -9.60 -2.60 53.92
CA ALA A 52 -8.48 -3.52 53.82
C ALA A 52 -7.17 -2.92 54.33
N LYS A 53 -6.87 -1.67 53.89
CA LYS A 53 -5.70 -0.93 54.37
C LYS A 53 -5.76 -0.65 55.87
N ARG A 54 -6.92 -0.28 56.41
CA ARG A 54 -7.09 -0.01 57.83
C ARG A 54 -6.80 -1.27 58.63
N TYR A 55 -7.38 -2.41 58.28
CA TYR A 55 -7.12 -3.69 58.96
C TYR A 55 -5.66 -4.12 58.87
N ALA A 56 -5.00 -3.92 57.73
CA ALA A 56 -3.57 -4.20 57.59
C ALA A 56 -2.70 -3.35 58.54
N GLU A 57 -3.00 -2.05 58.68
CA GLU A 57 -2.29 -1.17 59.62
C GLU A 57 -2.55 -1.51 61.07
N GLU A 58 -3.80 -1.82 61.43
CA GLU A 58 -4.18 -2.25 62.79
C GLU A 58 -3.53 -3.59 63.16
N GLY A 59 -3.61 -4.57 62.28
CA GLY A 59 -2.97 -5.89 62.47
C GLY A 59 -1.45 -5.79 62.60
N LYS A 60 -0.80 -4.91 61.81
CA LYS A 60 0.61 -4.62 61.94
C LYS A 60 0.95 -4.02 63.34
N LYS A 61 0.12 -3.08 63.81
CA LYS A 61 0.28 -2.51 65.20
C LYS A 61 0.13 -3.56 66.27
N ALA A 62 -0.76 -4.53 66.06
CA ALA A 62 -0.95 -5.68 66.94
C ALA A 62 0.17 -6.74 66.81
N GLY A 63 1.17 -6.51 65.96
CA GLY A 63 2.35 -7.37 65.81
C GLY A 63 2.24 -8.51 64.81
N ASP A 64 1.16 -8.59 64.01
CA ASP A 64 1.06 -9.63 62.98
C ASP A 64 1.98 -9.35 61.76
N LEU A 65 2.77 -10.35 61.39
CA LEU A 65 3.78 -10.24 60.38
C LEU A 65 3.17 -10.24 58.96
N LEU A 66 2.05 -10.93 58.74
CA LEU A 66 1.38 -10.99 57.45
C LEU A 66 0.63 -9.68 57.20
N ALA A 67 0.00 -9.11 58.22
CA ALA A 67 -0.58 -7.77 58.17
C ALA A 67 0.49 -6.71 57.80
N ALA A 68 1.69 -6.83 58.40
CA ALA A 68 2.79 -5.93 58.08
C ALA A 68 3.25 -6.04 56.59
N LEU A 69 3.24 -7.25 56.04
CA LEU A 69 3.49 -7.44 54.58
C LEU A 69 2.40 -6.79 53.72
N ASN A 70 1.13 -6.93 54.10
CA ASN A 70 0.02 -6.31 53.40
C ASN A 70 0.14 -4.76 53.34
N VAL A 71 0.63 -4.13 54.37
CA VAL A 71 0.99 -2.71 54.36
C VAL A 71 2.08 -2.41 53.32
N GLY A 72 3.05 -3.34 53.20
CA GLY A 72 4.09 -3.26 52.16
C GLY A 72 3.52 -3.36 50.74
N TYR A 73 2.62 -4.31 50.50
CA TYR A 73 1.95 -4.42 49.18
C TYR A 73 1.05 -3.24 48.86
N ALA A 74 0.37 -2.67 49.86
CA ALA A 74 -0.46 -1.47 49.69
C ALA A 74 0.35 -0.17 49.47
N SER A 75 1.66 -0.20 49.70
CA SER A 75 2.54 0.95 49.52
C SER A 75 2.87 1.13 48.04
N ARG A 76 3.14 2.39 47.59
CA ARG A 76 3.50 2.70 46.20
C ARG A 76 4.68 1.84 45.75
N PRO A 77 4.58 1.13 44.62
CA PRO A 77 5.65 0.25 44.12
C PRO A 77 7.01 0.96 43.97
N GLY A 78 8.08 0.26 44.34
CA GLY A 78 9.44 0.75 44.21
C GLY A 78 9.92 1.78 45.23
N THR A 79 9.02 2.26 46.13
CA THR A 79 9.37 3.25 47.16
C THR A 79 10.30 2.73 48.23
N LEU A 80 11.05 3.62 48.90
CA LEU A 80 11.89 3.27 50.04
C LEU A 80 11.10 2.66 51.17
N THR A 81 9.86 3.15 51.41
CA THR A 81 8.92 2.64 52.42
C THR A 81 8.60 1.17 52.13
N GLN A 82 8.22 0.84 50.91
CA GLN A 82 7.90 -0.55 50.52
C GLN A 82 9.14 -1.47 50.72
N LYS A 83 10.30 -1.03 50.19
CA LYS A 83 11.55 -1.80 50.32
C LYS A 83 11.98 -2.01 51.77
N ARG A 84 11.75 -1.00 52.64
CA ARG A 84 12.06 -1.10 54.09
C ARG A 84 11.16 -2.12 54.79
N ILE A 85 9.85 -2.09 54.51
CA ILE A 85 8.89 -3.05 55.10
C ILE A 85 9.26 -4.47 54.68
N PHE A 86 9.47 -4.72 53.43
CA PHE A 86 9.82 -6.06 52.96
C PHE A 86 11.17 -6.54 53.50
N ARG A 87 12.17 -5.70 53.59
CA ARG A 87 13.47 -6.04 54.16
C ARG A 87 13.34 -6.43 55.64
N GLN A 88 12.46 -5.76 56.37
CA GLN A 88 12.26 -6.01 57.81
C GLN A 88 11.46 -7.27 58.08
N TYR A 89 10.32 -7.50 57.41
CA TYR A 89 9.35 -8.51 57.75
C TYR A 89 9.49 -9.83 56.96
N MET A 90 9.96 -9.80 55.75
CA MET A 90 10.04 -10.98 54.89
C MET A 90 10.87 -12.13 55.47
N PRO A 91 12.05 -11.93 56.12
CA PRO A 91 12.79 -13.03 56.73
C PRO A 91 11.99 -13.70 57.86
N GLN A 92 11.19 -12.93 58.61
CA GLN A 92 10.38 -13.44 59.69
C GLN A 92 9.19 -14.27 59.18
N VAL A 93 8.53 -13.80 58.11
CA VAL A 93 7.44 -14.55 57.44
C VAL A 93 7.99 -15.85 56.81
N GLU A 94 9.19 -15.82 56.22
CA GLU A 94 9.84 -17.04 55.73
C GLU A 94 10.14 -18.04 56.86
N ALA A 95 10.53 -17.55 58.01
CA ALA A 95 10.73 -18.41 59.21
C ALA A 95 9.41 -19.02 59.69
N LEU A 96 8.33 -18.23 59.75
CA LEU A 96 6.98 -18.74 60.06
C LEU A 96 6.53 -19.82 59.07
N ALA A 97 6.70 -19.59 57.80
CA ALA A 97 6.36 -20.57 56.78
C ALA A 97 7.15 -21.86 56.90
N LYS A 98 8.43 -21.79 57.27
CA LYS A 98 9.25 -22.98 57.56
C LYS A 98 8.82 -23.71 58.85
N ALA A 99 8.28 -22.97 59.82
CA ALA A 99 7.73 -23.53 61.06
C ALA A 99 6.36 -24.17 60.87
N GLY A 100 5.73 -24.06 59.70
CA GLY A 100 4.48 -24.72 59.41
C GLY A 100 3.25 -23.82 59.39
N ASP A 101 3.41 -22.49 59.50
CA ASP A 101 2.28 -21.55 59.40
C ASP A 101 1.74 -21.55 57.97
N VAL A 102 0.49 -21.97 57.81
CA VAL A 102 -0.14 -22.21 56.49
C VAL A 102 -0.32 -20.92 55.68
N LEU A 103 -0.73 -19.84 56.33
CA LEU A 103 -0.91 -18.54 55.66
C LEU A 103 0.43 -17.92 55.26
N ALA A 104 1.47 -18.08 56.13
CA ALA A 104 2.80 -17.67 55.77
C ALA A 104 3.39 -18.48 54.58
N MET A 105 3.09 -19.80 54.52
CA MET A 105 3.47 -20.62 53.34
C MET A 105 2.79 -20.12 52.06
N TYR A 106 1.54 -19.73 52.14
CA TYR A 106 0.78 -19.20 51.03
C TYR A 106 1.36 -17.86 50.55
N GLU A 107 1.66 -16.96 51.46
CA GLU A 107 2.36 -15.71 51.14
C GLU A 107 3.72 -15.95 50.48
N MET A 108 4.50 -16.95 50.93
CA MET A 108 5.75 -17.31 50.29
C MET A 108 5.57 -17.81 48.86
N ALA A 109 4.48 -18.52 48.57
CA ALA A 109 4.14 -18.90 47.20
C ALA A 109 3.89 -17.67 46.32
N ASP A 110 3.17 -16.66 46.83
CA ASP A 110 2.90 -15.40 46.11
C ASP A 110 4.13 -14.53 45.95
N VAL A 111 5.03 -14.47 46.93
CA VAL A 111 6.32 -13.79 46.82
C VAL A 111 7.15 -14.32 45.65
N TYR A 112 7.19 -15.62 45.43
CA TYR A 112 7.89 -16.22 44.30
C TYR A 112 7.10 -16.13 42.99
N ARG A 113 5.80 -15.91 43.01
CA ARG A 113 4.97 -15.64 41.83
C ARG A 113 5.20 -14.22 41.30
N VAL A 114 5.08 -13.22 42.18
CA VAL A 114 5.11 -11.81 41.82
C VAL A 114 6.53 -11.30 41.58
N GLY A 115 7.52 -11.86 42.23
CA GLY A 115 8.94 -11.47 42.04
C GLY A 115 9.32 -10.11 42.62
N LEU A 116 8.44 -9.45 43.39
CA LEU A 116 8.64 -8.09 43.90
C LEU A 116 9.78 -7.98 44.96
N VAL A 117 9.96 -9.02 45.74
CA VAL A 117 10.89 -9.04 46.88
C VAL A 117 12.02 -10.06 46.67
N ARG A 118 11.69 -11.15 46.05
CA ARG A 118 12.59 -12.20 45.59
C ARG A 118 12.40 -12.40 44.09
N LYS A 119 13.46 -12.76 43.38
CA LYS A 119 13.34 -13.10 41.96
C LYS A 119 12.27 -14.19 41.78
N ALA A 120 11.37 -13.96 40.80
CA ALA A 120 10.32 -14.93 40.49
C ALA A 120 10.91 -16.31 40.24
N ASN A 121 10.29 -17.34 40.79
CA ASN A 121 10.77 -18.72 40.71
C ASN A 121 9.61 -19.71 40.82
N GLU A 122 9.19 -20.21 39.65
CA GLU A 122 8.05 -21.13 39.57
C GLU A 122 8.25 -22.42 40.38
N LYS A 123 9.44 -23.00 40.37
CA LYS A 123 9.71 -24.22 41.14
C LYS A 123 9.51 -24.00 42.63
N LYS A 124 9.99 -22.89 43.22
CA LYS A 124 9.79 -22.54 44.62
C LYS A 124 8.34 -22.16 44.91
N ARG A 125 7.69 -21.42 44.04
CA ARG A 125 6.27 -21.10 44.13
C ARG A 125 5.42 -22.36 44.35
N TRP A 126 5.59 -23.33 43.46
CA TRP A 126 4.82 -24.56 43.50
C TRP A 126 5.20 -25.49 44.66
N ALA A 127 6.46 -25.49 45.11
CA ALA A 127 6.85 -26.22 46.29
C ALA A 127 6.15 -25.69 47.54
N TRP A 128 6.00 -24.36 47.69
CA TRP A 128 5.25 -23.77 48.80
C TRP A 128 3.76 -24.02 48.66
N ASN A 129 3.19 -23.83 47.47
CA ASN A 129 1.76 -24.08 47.24
C ASN A 129 1.37 -25.54 47.55
N LYS A 130 2.22 -26.52 47.18
CA LYS A 130 2.00 -27.94 47.51
C LYS A 130 2.02 -28.20 49.02
N LYS A 131 2.84 -27.49 49.78
CA LYS A 131 2.85 -27.58 51.26
C LYS A 131 1.55 -27.04 51.85
N CYS A 132 1.08 -25.86 51.38
CA CYS A 132 -0.22 -25.30 51.81
C CYS A 132 -1.39 -26.21 51.46
N MET A 133 -1.40 -26.78 50.25
CA MET A 133 -2.42 -27.73 49.84
C MET A 133 -2.49 -28.95 50.75
N LYS A 134 -1.32 -29.54 51.09
CA LYS A 134 -1.25 -30.67 52.04
C LYS A 134 -1.72 -30.31 53.46
N ALA A 135 -1.61 -29.04 53.82
CA ALA A 135 -2.13 -28.50 55.07
C ALA A 135 -3.64 -28.14 55.04
N GLY A 136 -4.33 -28.44 53.93
CA GLY A 136 -5.76 -28.26 53.77
C GLY A 136 -6.22 -26.89 53.31
N PHE A 137 -5.30 -25.98 52.90
CA PHE A 137 -5.70 -24.64 52.53
C PHE A 137 -6.46 -24.61 51.20
N TRP A 138 -7.71 -24.20 51.22
CA TRP A 138 -8.63 -24.25 50.08
C TRP A 138 -8.15 -23.51 48.85
N GLN A 139 -7.57 -22.32 49.00
CA GLN A 139 -7.05 -21.57 47.87
C GLN A 139 -5.88 -22.30 47.18
N SER A 140 -5.05 -22.99 47.92
CA SER A 140 -3.95 -23.78 47.37
C SER A 140 -4.42 -25.05 46.68
N ARG A 141 -5.54 -25.68 47.17
CA ARG A 141 -6.20 -26.81 46.47
C ARG A 141 -6.68 -26.35 45.08
N ILE A 142 -7.37 -25.22 45.01
CA ILE A 142 -7.86 -24.62 43.74
C ILE A 142 -6.70 -24.25 42.80
N ARG A 143 -5.66 -23.57 43.30
CA ARG A 143 -4.48 -23.24 42.49
C ARG A 143 -3.80 -24.48 41.91
N TRP A 144 -3.76 -25.55 42.69
CA TRP A 144 -3.19 -26.82 42.24
C TRP A 144 -4.05 -27.47 41.15
N ALA A 145 -5.34 -27.56 41.35
CA ALA A 145 -6.27 -28.08 40.36
C ALA A 145 -6.25 -27.28 39.06
N SER A 146 -6.26 -25.94 39.15
CA SER A 146 -6.13 -25.05 37.99
C SER A 146 -4.83 -25.30 37.23
N ARG A 147 -3.71 -25.54 37.93
CA ARG A 147 -2.44 -25.85 37.24
C ARG A 147 -2.51 -27.17 36.47
N LEU A 148 -3.15 -28.20 37.02
CA LEU A 148 -3.29 -29.51 36.37
C LEU A 148 -4.14 -29.43 35.10
N ILE A 149 -5.09 -28.51 35.02
CA ILE A 149 -5.87 -28.25 33.78
C ILE A 149 -4.98 -27.74 32.64
N PHE A 150 -4.04 -26.84 32.96
CA PHE A 150 -3.20 -26.21 31.93
C PHE A 150 -1.90 -26.96 31.60
N ASP A 151 -1.46 -27.85 32.52
CA ASP A 151 -0.22 -28.63 32.41
C ASP A 151 -0.56 -30.13 32.40
N GLN A 152 -0.98 -30.61 31.20
CA GLN A 152 -1.38 -32.00 31.00
C GLN A 152 -0.26 -33.00 31.26
N THR A 153 0.99 -32.63 31.04
CA THR A 153 2.15 -33.47 31.30
C THR A 153 2.30 -33.69 32.82
N LEU A 154 2.16 -32.61 33.59
CA LEU A 154 2.16 -32.68 35.07
C LEU A 154 0.97 -33.48 35.61
N ALA A 155 -0.20 -33.34 35.00
CA ALA A 155 -1.41 -34.09 35.36
C ALA A 155 -1.17 -35.60 35.18
N ALA A 156 -0.58 -36.02 34.08
CA ALA A 156 -0.22 -37.42 33.83
C ALA A 156 0.84 -37.94 34.82
N ASP A 157 1.87 -37.13 35.08
CA ASP A 157 2.94 -37.51 36.06
C ASP A 157 2.42 -37.66 37.49
N VAL A 158 1.40 -36.89 37.88
CA VAL A 158 0.80 -36.93 39.23
C VAL A 158 -0.33 -37.95 39.33
N GLY A 159 -0.88 -38.39 38.18
CA GLY A 159 -2.01 -39.28 38.12
C GLY A 159 -3.32 -38.63 38.61
N ALA A 160 -3.46 -37.33 38.45
CA ALA A 160 -4.63 -36.56 38.91
C ALA A 160 -5.11 -35.62 37.79
N ASP A 161 -6.42 -35.59 37.55
CA ASP A 161 -7.07 -34.68 36.64
C ASP A 161 -7.47 -33.38 37.36
N GLY A 162 -7.05 -32.24 36.82
CA GLY A 162 -7.40 -30.92 37.35
C GLY A 162 -8.87 -30.59 37.25
N GLU A 163 -9.53 -31.03 36.20
CA GLU A 163 -10.95 -30.83 35.98
C GLU A 163 -11.79 -31.61 37.02
N ASP A 164 -11.46 -32.88 37.22
CA ASP A 164 -12.16 -33.70 38.19
C ASP A 164 -11.96 -33.19 39.64
N LEU A 165 -10.77 -32.74 39.97
CA LEU A 165 -10.50 -32.11 41.27
C LEU A 165 -11.30 -30.83 41.48
N LEU A 166 -11.46 -29.98 40.43
CA LEU A 166 -12.31 -28.78 40.51
C LEU A 166 -13.79 -29.15 40.65
N LYS A 167 -14.27 -30.20 39.98
CA LYS A 167 -15.64 -30.68 40.11
C LYS A 167 -15.93 -31.13 41.54
N GLU A 168 -15.02 -31.92 42.13
CA GLU A 168 -15.10 -32.32 43.51
C GLU A 168 -15.20 -31.13 44.45
N ILE A 169 -14.32 -30.12 44.29
CA ILE A 169 -14.33 -28.91 45.12
C ILE A 169 -15.62 -28.11 44.92
N ALA A 170 -16.15 -28.02 43.68
CA ALA A 170 -17.34 -27.27 43.35
C ALA A 170 -18.64 -27.86 43.97
N GLU A 171 -18.64 -29.13 44.33
CA GLU A 171 -19.74 -29.83 45.02
C GLU A 171 -19.67 -29.69 46.54
N GLU A 172 -18.53 -29.28 47.12
CA GLU A 172 -18.39 -29.06 48.56
C GLU A 172 -19.23 -27.82 48.98
N PRO A 173 -20.02 -27.87 50.06
CA PRO A 173 -20.81 -26.70 50.51
C PRO A 173 -19.94 -25.68 51.24
N LYS A 174 -18.92 -25.17 50.58
CA LYS A 174 -17.93 -24.20 51.09
C LYS A 174 -17.70 -23.08 50.11
N ALA A 175 -17.14 -21.97 50.54
CA ALA A 175 -16.82 -20.85 49.66
C ALA A 175 -15.83 -21.20 48.53
N SER A 176 -14.99 -22.22 48.74
CA SER A 176 -14.13 -22.81 47.71
C SER A 176 -14.91 -23.30 46.48
N ALA A 177 -16.15 -23.77 46.67
CA ALA A 177 -17.01 -24.23 45.60
C ALA A 177 -17.30 -23.13 44.54
N GLY A 178 -17.53 -21.91 45.01
CA GLY A 178 -17.77 -20.77 44.11
C GLY A 178 -16.59 -20.45 43.19
N GLU A 179 -15.37 -20.52 43.70
CA GLU A 179 -14.17 -20.27 42.93
C GLU A 179 -13.83 -21.45 41.99
N ALA A 180 -14.03 -22.71 42.46
CA ALA A 180 -13.88 -23.89 41.62
C ALA A 180 -14.87 -23.89 40.45
N ALA A 181 -16.15 -23.56 40.74
CA ALA A 181 -17.19 -23.43 39.71
C ALA A 181 -16.86 -22.31 38.69
N ARG A 182 -16.32 -21.18 39.16
CA ARG A 182 -15.85 -20.10 38.29
C ARG A 182 -14.76 -20.59 37.31
N LEU A 183 -13.77 -21.31 37.82
CA LEU A 183 -12.67 -21.83 36.98
C LEU A 183 -13.16 -22.87 35.99
N LEU A 184 -14.12 -23.71 36.38
CA LEU A 184 -14.77 -24.66 35.48
C LEU A 184 -15.58 -23.92 34.39
N ALA A 185 -16.31 -22.86 34.75
CA ALA A 185 -17.04 -22.03 33.81
C ALA A 185 -16.08 -21.42 32.74
N GLU A 186 -14.96 -20.86 33.19
CA GLU A 186 -13.90 -20.32 32.32
C GLU A 186 -13.29 -21.40 31.45
N HIS A 187 -12.91 -22.54 32.01
CA HIS A 187 -12.32 -23.67 31.29
C HIS A 187 -13.23 -24.18 30.19
N TYR A 188 -14.52 -24.44 30.48
CA TYR A 188 -15.48 -24.89 29.48
C TYR A 188 -15.80 -23.79 28.42
N LEU A 189 -15.73 -22.52 28.81
CA LEU A 189 -15.87 -21.41 27.86
C LEU A 189 -14.75 -21.45 26.80
N PHE A 190 -13.50 -21.66 27.23
CA PHE A 190 -12.36 -21.81 26.30
C PHE A 190 -12.48 -23.07 25.43
N GLN A 191 -13.04 -24.14 25.94
CA GLN A 191 -13.32 -25.37 25.18
C GLN A 191 -14.54 -25.25 24.25
N GLN A 192 -15.26 -24.12 24.31
CA GLN A 192 -16.52 -23.88 23.60
C GLN A 192 -17.67 -24.83 24.02
N ASP A 193 -17.55 -25.51 25.15
CA ASP A 193 -18.66 -26.23 25.77
C ASP A 193 -19.52 -25.24 26.58
N PHE A 194 -20.28 -24.46 25.83
CA PHE A 194 -21.08 -23.37 26.39
C PHE A 194 -22.18 -23.83 27.38
N LYS A 195 -22.67 -25.07 27.24
CA LYS A 195 -23.69 -25.60 28.14
C LYS A 195 -23.11 -25.87 29.54
N ARG A 196 -21.93 -26.52 29.58
CA ARG A 196 -21.26 -26.74 30.86
C ARG A 196 -20.76 -25.43 31.47
N SER A 197 -20.22 -24.54 30.65
CA SER A 197 -19.80 -23.22 31.08
C SER A 197 -20.94 -22.43 31.74
N PHE A 198 -22.13 -22.44 31.12
CA PHE A 198 -23.32 -21.82 31.69
C PHE A 198 -23.72 -22.44 33.04
N TYR A 199 -23.79 -23.77 33.09
CA TYR A 199 -24.10 -24.49 34.33
C TYR A 199 -23.17 -24.11 35.49
N TYR A 200 -21.85 -24.11 35.24
CA TYR A 200 -20.88 -23.75 36.27
C TYR A 200 -20.89 -22.25 36.58
N SER A 201 -21.30 -21.40 35.70
CA SER A 201 -21.52 -19.97 35.97
C SER A 201 -22.69 -19.78 36.94
N GLU A 202 -23.81 -20.52 36.77
CA GLU A 202 -24.93 -20.53 37.70
C GLU A 202 -24.54 -21.09 39.09
N LEU A 203 -23.72 -22.15 39.11
CA LEU A 203 -23.21 -22.72 40.32
C LEU A 203 -22.30 -21.75 41.08
N ALA A 204 -21.41 -21.03 40.36
CA ALA A 204 -20.56 -19.99 40.95
C ALA A 204 -21.38 -18.86 41.58
N VAL A 205 -22.46 -18.43 40.92
CA VAL A 205 -23.40 -17.44 41.51
C VAL A 205 -24.10 -17.96 42.74
N ARG A 206 -24.53 -19.24 42.76
CA ARG A 206 -25.17 -19.87 43.94
C ARG A 206 -24.24 -19.82 45.15
N TRP A 207 -22.94 -20.01 44.93
CA TRP A 207 -21.90 -19.90 45.95
C TRP A 207 -21.36 -18.48 46.14
N LYS A 208 -22.11 -17.45 45.71
CA LYS A 208 -21.81 -16.02 45.90
C LYS A 208 -20.47 -15.56 45.28
N ASN A 209 -19.95 -16.29 44.27
CA ASN A 209 -18.76 -15.85 43.54
C ASN A 209 -19.12 -14.73 42.58
N VAL A 210 -18.43 -13.60 42.68
CA VAL A 210 -18.73 -12.39 41.89
C VAL A 210 -18.48 -12.60 40.42
N TRP A 211 -17.42 -13.32 40.05
CA TRP A 211 -17.12 -13.65 38.67
C TRP A 211 -18.20 -14.52 38.02
N GLY A 212 -18.95 -15.30 38.81
CA GLY A 212 -20.11 -16.04 38.33
C GLY A 212 -21.15 -15.13 37.67
N TRP A 213 -21.39 -13.95 38.25
CA TRP A 213 -22.27 -12.95 37.66
C TRP A 213 -21.72 -12.39 36.34
N PHE A 214 -20.41 -12.19 36.24
CA PHE A 214 -19.76 -11.77 35.02
C PHE A 214 -19.95 -12.81 33.89
N TYR A 215 -19.65 -14.08 34.15
CA TYR A 215 -19.82 -15.14 33.17
C TYR A 215 -21.28 -15.37 32.79
N LEU A 216 -22.22 -15.30 33.73
CA LEU A 216 -23.66 -15.34 33.41
C LEU A 216 -24.06 -14.18 32.48
N GLY A 217 -23.58 -13.00 32.78
CA GLY A 217 -23.80 -11.83 31.93
C GLY A 217 -23.29 -12.05 30.48
N LEU A 218 -22.10 -12.62 30.37
CA LEU A 218 -21.50 -12.97 29.08
C LEU A 218 -22.33 -14.03 28.31
N HIS A 219 -22.78 -15.09 29.02
CA HIS A 219 -23.64 -16.12 28.44
C HIS A 219 -24.96 -15.56 27.92
N TYR A 220 -25.64 -14.71 28.69
CA TYR A 220 -26.89 -14.07 28.26
C TYR A 220 -26.69 -13.05 27.16
N ALA A 221 -25.55 -12.34 27.14
CA ALA A 221 -25.24 -11.34 26.09
C ALA A 221 -25.04 -11.96 24.72
N TYR A 222 -24.27 -13.06 24.67
CA TYR A 222 -23.87 -13.68 23.41
C TYR A 222 -24.62 -14.98 23.06
N GLY A 223 -25.48 -15.44 23.94
CA GLY A 223 -26.25 -16.69 23.73
C GLY A 223 -25.41 -17.96 23.87
N TYR A 224 -24.32 -17.91 24.64
CA TYR A 224 -23.46 -19.07 24.84
C TYR A 224 -24.13 -20.12 25.76
N GLY A 225 -24.61 -21.21 25.15
CA GLY A 225 -25.29 -22.28 25.87
C GLY A 225 -26.70 -21.96 26.40
N VAL A 226 -27.16 -20.74 26.19
CA VAL A 226 -28.47 -20.23 26.60
C VAL A 226 -29.01 -19.25 25.54
N LYS A 227 -30.30 -19.01 25.50
CA LYS A 227 -30.89 -18.01 24.59
C LYS A 227 -30.43 -16.60 25.00
N VAL A 228 -30.08 -15.75 23.98
CA VAL A 228 -29.75 -14.34 24.20
C VAL A 228 -30.86 -13.63 24.98
N ASP A 229 -30.47 -12.95 26.07
CA ASP A 229 -31.37 -12.16 26.92
C ASP A 229 -30.60 -10.96 27.47
N LEU A 230 -30.69 -9.83 26.76
CA LEU A 230 -29.92 -8.63 27.13
C LEU A 230 -30.35 -8.04 28.49
N ILE A 231 -31.59 -8.25 28.92
CA ILE A 231 -32.05 -7.78 30.25
C ILE A 231 -31.38 -8.58 31.35
N LYS A 232 -31.31 -9.91 31.21
CA LYS A 232 -30.61 -10.74 32.17
C LYS A 232 -29.10 -10.49 32.14
N ALA A 233 -28.51 -10.26 30.95
CA ALA A 233 -27.12 -9.87 30.82
C ALA A 233 -26.83 -8.58 31.60
N GLU A 234 -27.62 -7.53 31.37
CA GLU A 234 -27.48 -6.26 32.08
C GLU A 234 -27.57 -6.43 33.59
N ASN A 235 -28.59 -7.15 34.07
CA ASN A 235 -28.76 -7.39 35.49
C ASN A 235 -27.60 -8.17 36.12
N ALA A 236 -27.05 -9.14 35.41
CA ALA A 236 -25.93 -9.93 35.90
C ALA A 236 -24.63 -9.08 35.93
N LEU A 237 -24.33 -8.38 34.87
CA LEU A 237 -23.14 -7.55 34.79
C LEU A 237 -23.17 -6.36 35.75
N ALA A 238 -24.35 -5.74 35.95
CA ALA A 238 -24.52 -4.69 36.94
C ALA A 238 -24.22 -5.19 38.36
N LYS A 239 -24.70 -6.40 38.70
CA LYS A 239 -24.36 -7.04 40.00
C LYS A 239 -22.86 -7.28 40.12
N ALA A 240 -22.18 -7.80 39.08
CA ALA A 240 -20.73 -7.98 39.06
C ALA A 240 -19.99 -6.66 39.29
N TYR A 241 -20.47 -5.56 38.71
CA TYR A 241 -19.90 -4.23 38.88
C TYR A 241 -20.10 -3.68 40.31
N ASP A 242 -21.30 -3.84 40.89
CA ASP A 242 -21.67 -3.29 42.21
C ASP A 242 -20.82 -3.85 43.33
N TRP A 243 -20.31 -5.09 43.19
CA TRP A 243 -19.40 -5.70 44.15
C TRP A 243 -18.02 -5.06 44.22
N LYS A 244 -17.68 -4.12 43.28
CA LYS A 244 -16.40 -3.39 43.22
C LYS A 244 -15.16 -4.28 43.35
N SER A 245 -15.29 -5.53 42.95
CA SER A 245 -14.23 -6.53 42.94
C SER A 245 -13.31 -6.34 41.72
N GLU A 246 -12.38 -7.28 41.54
CA GLU A 246 -11.45 -7.27 40.42
C GLU A 246 -12.15 -7.30 39.06
N CYS A 247 -13.32 -7.95 38.94
CA CYS A 247 -14.08 -8.04 37.68
C CYS A 247 -14.97 -6.82 37.38
N ALA A 248 -15.07 -5.85 38.30
CA ALA A 248 -15.97 -4.70 38.11
C ALA A 248 -15.64 -3.89 36.82
N GLY A 249 -14.35 -3.74 36.52
CA GLY A 249 -13.89 -3.08 35.28
C GLY A 249 -14.30 -3.83 34.04
N ASP A 250 -14.15 -5.15 34.05
CA ASP A 250 -14.51 -6.03 32.93
C ASP A 250 -16.02 -6.11 32.74
N ALA A 251 -16.78 -6.19 33.85
CA ALA A 251 -18.24 -6.17 33.80
C ALA A 251 -18.78 -4.88 33.24
N ALA A 252 -18.21 -3.73 33.62
CA ALA A 252 -18.59 -2.43 33.06
C ALA A 252 -18.22 -2.31 31.60
N ALA A 253 -17.04 -2.82 31.14
CA ALA A 253 -16.63 -2.83 29.77
C ALA A 253 -17.60 -3.65 28.90
N LEU A 254 -17.84 -4.90 29.30
CA LEU A 254 -18.75 -5.81 28.60
C LEU A 254 -20.17 -5.26 28.54
N LEU A 255 -20.70 -4.73 29.65
CA LEU A 255 -22.03 -4.12 29.68
C LEU A 255 -22.10 -2.90 28.77
N GLY A 256 -21.04 -2.10 28.74
CA GLY A 256 -20.91 -0.99 27.82
C GLY A 256 -21.00 -1.43 26.38
N GLU A 257 -20.23 -2.43 25.97
CA GLU A 257 -20.21 -2.99 24.62
C GLU A 257 -21.56 -3.57 24.20
N VAL A 258 -22.18 -4.38 25.06
CA VAL A 258 -23.50 -4.98 24.81
C VAL A 258 -24.58 -3.92 24.59
N LEU A 259 -24.54 -2.82 25.33
CA LEU A 259 -25.53 -1.74 25.22
C LEU A 259 -25.28 -0.78 24.06
N LEU A 260 -24.11 -0.79 23.41
CA LEU A 260 -23.83 0.09 22.26
C LEU A 260 -24.82 -0.09 21.12
N GLU A 261 -25.35 -1.28 20.90
CA GLU A 261 -26.30 -1.58 19.82
C GLU A 261 -27.72 -1.09 20.16
N THR A 262 -28.14 -1.29 21.41
CA THR A 262 -29.55 -1.08 21.82
C THR A 262 -29.79 0.25 22.55
N ALA A 263 -28.81 0.70 23.31
CA ALA A 263 -28.87 1.90 24.12
C ALA A 263 -27.50 2.62 24.16
N PRO A 264 -27.03 3.21 23.02
CA PRO A 264 -25.66 3.68 22.88
C PRO A 264 -25.20 4.67 23.96
N LYS A 265 -26.05 5.60 24.37
CA LYS A 265 -25.72 6.59 25.41
C LYS A 265 -25.44 5.90 26.76
N ARG A 266 -26.21 4.86 27.11
CA ARG A 266 -26.00 4.06 28.32
C ARG A 266 -24.72 3.22 28.21
N GLY A 267 -24.49 2.63 27.02
CA GLY A 267 -23.24 1.90 26.72
C GLY A 267 -22.01 2.76 26.97
N ILE A 268 -21.98 3.99 26.42
CA ILE A 268 -20.89 4.95 26.66
C ILE A 268 -20.73 5.30 28.15
N ALA A 269 -21.82 5.43 28.89
CA ALA A 269 -21.72 5.69 30.34
C ALA A 269 -21.02 4.54 31.10
N TRP A 270 -21.31 3.29 30.74
CA TRP A 270 -20.68 2.11 31.30
C TRP A 270 -19.21 1.99 30.89
N LEU A 271 -18.86 2.26 29.61
CA LEU A 271 -17.47 2.30 29.17
C LEU A 271 -16.66 3.34 29.95
N ARG A 272 -17.23 4.52 30.20
CA ARG A 272 -16.59 5.54 31.05
C ARG A 272 -16.41 5.08 32.49
N ALA A 273 -17.34 4.31 33.03
CA ALA A 273 -17.21 3.71 34.36
C ALA A 273 -16.05 2.69 34.37
N SER A 274 -15.93 1.86 33.35
CA SER A 274 -14.84 0.91 33.18
C SER A 274 -13.46 1.64 33.10
N VAL A 275 -13.38 2.71 32.32
CA VAL A 275 -12.15 3.55 32.20
C VAL A 275 -11.75 4.13 33.56
N LYS A 276 -12.70 4.60 34.36
CA LYS A 276 -12.44 5.11 35.75
C LYS A 276 -11.81 4.05 36.65
N LEU A 277 -12.11 2.77 36.39
CA LEU A 277 -11.52 1.64 37.11
C LEU A 277 -10.16 1.21 36.52
N GLY A 278 -9.69 1.88 35.48
CA GLY A 278 -8.41 1.57 34.82
C GLY A 278 -8.45 0.32 33.92
N ASN A 279 -9.62 -0.10 33.49
CA ASN A 279 -9.78 -1.29 32.67
C ASN A 279 -9.34 -1.05 31.21
N VAL A 280 -8.45 -1.87 30.71
CA VAL A 280 -7.85 -1.74 29.37
C VAL A 280 -8.88 -1.95 28.25
N GLN A 281 -9.78 -2.94 28.43
CA GLN A 281 -10.86 -3.19 27.45
C GLN A 281 -11.80 -1.99 27.35
N GLY A 282 -12.19 -1.40 28.49
CA GLY A 282 -13.02 -0.22 28.51
C GLY A 282 -12.35 1.01 27.88
N MET A 283 -11.03 1.18 28.08
CA MET A 283 -10.26 2.24 27.41
C MET A 283 -10.26 2.03 25.90
N PHE A 284 -10.00 0.81 25.44
CA PHE A 284 -10.00 0.47 24.03
C PHE A 284 -11.37 0.72 23.38
N SER A 285 -12.44 0.14 23.97
CA SER A 285 -13.79 0.25 23.41
C SER A 285 -14.31 1.69 23.41
N LEU A 286 -14.03 2.47 24.47
CA LEU A 286 -14.38 3.89 24.50
C LEU A 286 -13.58 4.70 23.48
N GLY A 287 -12.29 4.41 23.33
CA GLY A 287 -11.43 5.02 22.32
C GLY A 287 -11.97 4.82 20.93
N CYS A 288 -12.35 3.58 20.56
CA CYS A 288 -13.00 3.27 19.30
C CYS A 288 -14.33 4.02 19.10
N CYS A 289 -15.18 4.06 20.14
CA CYS A 289 -16.45 4.79 20.09
C CYS A 289 -16.27 6.29 19.87
N LEU A 290 -15.25 6.89 20.48
CA LEU A 290 -14.94 8.30 20.33
C LEU A 290 -14.32 8.61 18.94
N GLN A 291 -13.53 7.69 18.41
CA GLN A 291 -12.99 7.77 17.05
C GLN A 291 -14.09 7.71 16.00
N ASP A 292 -14.99 6.73 16.14
CA ASP A 292 -16.03 6.46 15.14
C ASP A 292 -17.30 7.33 15.35
N GLY A 293 -17.42 8.06 16.44
CA GLY A 293 -18.63 8.81 16.82
C GLY A 293 -19.79 7.91 17.24
N ARG A 294 -19.53 6.64 17.61
CA ARG A 294 -20.56 5.63 17.90
C ARG A 294 -21.12 5.81 19.32
N GLY A 295 -22.37 6.22 19.40
CA GLY A 295 -23.07 6.45 20.67
C GLY A 295 -22.69 7.73 21.43
N CYS A 296 -21.73 8.47 20.95
CA CYS A 296 -21.29 9.77 21.47
C CYS A 296 -20.83 10.68 20.35
N LYS A 297 -20.61 11.96 20.65
CA LYS A 297 -19.96 12.86 19.69
C LYS A 297 -18.53 12.42 19.48
N GLN A 298 -18.10 12.37 18.22
CA GLN A 298 -16.72 12.11 17.84
C GLN A 298 -15.76 13.04 18.56
N ASN A 299 -14.67 12.51 19.09
CA ASN A 299 -13.60 13.26 19.73
C ASN A 299 -12.27 12.51 19.53
N ILE A 300 -11.56 12.91 18.49
CA ILE A 300 -10.30 12.26 18.07
C ILE A 300 -9.21 12.41 19.13
N GLU A 301 -9.07 13.58 19.74
CA GLU A 301 -8.04 13.85 20.77
C GLU A 301 -8.19 12.91 21.98
N MET A 302 -9.41 12.77 22.50
CA MET A 302 -9.68 11.86 23.61
C MET A 302 -9.59 10.39 23.21
N ALA A 303 -9.94 10.05 21.97
CA ALA A 303 -9.77 8.70 21.43
C ALA A 303 -8.29 8.31 21.38
N GLU A 304 -7.45 9.20 20.84
CA GLU A 304 -6.00 9.01 20.74
C GLU A 304 -5.38 8.85 22.15
N GLU A 305 -5.75 9.73 23.13
CA GLU A 305 -5.27 9.63 24.51
C GLU A 305 -5.59 8.26 25.16
N LEU A 306 -6.80 7.74 24.94
CA LEU A 306 -7.20 6.44 25.50
C LEU A 306 -6.49 5.27 24.80
N LEU A 307 -6.39 5.30 23.47
CA LEU A 307 -5.71 4.27 22.69
C LEU A 307 -4.20 4.25 22.98
N GLU A 308 -3.56 5.40 23.20
CA GLU A 308 -2.17 5.48 23.62
C GLU A 308 -1.94 4.85 25.01
N LYS A 309 -2.89 5.04 25.94
CA LYS A 309 -2.82 4.36 27.25
C LYS A 309 -2.91 2.85 27.08
N VAL A 310 -3.77 2.36 26.19
CA VAL A 310 -3.87 0.91 25.88
C VAL A 310 -2.56 0.42 25.25
N PHE A 311 -2.04 1.14 24.28
CA PHE A 311 -0.77 0.84 23.62
C PHE A 311 0.42 0.77 24.60
N ALA A 312 0.50 1.72 25.55
CA ALA A 312 1.54 1.78 26.58
C ALA A 312 1.47 0.64 27.60
N PHE A 313 0.39 -0.14 27.65
CA PHE A 313 0.26 -1.30 28.52
C PHE A 313 1.10 -2.50 28.07
N HIS A 314 1.56 -2.52 26.80
CA HIS A 314 2.39 -3.59 26.23
C HIS A 314 1.83 -5.00 26.50
N GLY A 315 0.61 -5.26 26.06
CA GLY A 315 -0.05 -6.54 26.28
C GLY A 315 -1.38 -6.66 25.59
N TYR A 316 -2.42 -7.05 26.37
CA TYR A 316 -3.76 -7.22 25.81
C TYR A 316 -4.26 -5.96 25.07
N LYS A 317 -4.70 -6.12 23.83
CA LYS A 317 -5.16 -5.04 22.92
C LYS A 317 -4.08 -4.07 22.42
N GLU A 318 -2.78 -4.34 22.62
CA GLU A 318 -1.71 -3.49 22.10
C GLU A 318 -1.73 -3.37 20.57
N GLU A 319 -1.88 -4.51 19.87
CA GLU A 319 -1.84 -4.55 18.40
C GLU A 319 -3.07 -3.88 17.78
N GLU A 320 -4.26 -4.10 18.35
CA GLU A 320 -5.48 -3.47 17.87
C GLU A 320 -5.50 -1.95 18.17
N ALA A 321 -4.99 -1.53 19.35
CA ALA A 321 -4.82 -0.11 19.65
C ALA A 321 -3.81 0.55 18.71
N ALA A 322 -2.70 -0.13 18.45
CA ALA A 322 -1.70 0.33 17.48
C ALA A 322 -2.30 0.50 16.09
N GLN A 323 -3.12 -0.44 15.63
CA GLN A 323 -3.81 -0.32 14.34
C GLN A 323 -4.73 0.92 14.29
N ARG A 324 -5.51 1.16 15.36
CA ARG A 324 -6.39 2.35 15.44
C ARG A 324 -5.59 3.65 15.47
N LEU A 325 -4.50 3.69 16.23
CA LEU A 325 -3.59 4.84 16.29
C LEU A 325 -2.89 5.10 14.95
N ALA A 326 -2.51 4.04 14.23
CA ALA A 326 -1.92 4.16 12.90
C ALA A 326 -2.89 4.84 11.92
N LEU A 327 -4.17 4.43 11.93
CA LEU A 327 -5.20 5.06 11.09
C LEU A 327 -5.37 6.54 11.43
N LEU A 328 -5.46 6.90 12.73
CA LEU A 328 -5.55 8.30 13.17
C LEU A 328 -4.34 9.12 12.75
N ALA A 329 -3.14 8.54 12.82
CA ALA A 329 -1.91 9.19 12.40
C ALA A 329 -1.85 9.38 10.88
N MET A 330 -2.36 8.41 10.10
CA MET A 330 -2.47 8.53 8.63
C MET A 330 -3.46 9.62 8.23
N ASP A 331 -4.65 9.65 8.83
CA ASP A 331 -5.67 10.69 8.58
C ASP A 331 -5.17 12.11 8.94
N ALA A 332 -4.24 12.21 9.88
CA ALA A 332 -3.58 13.45 10.29
C ALA A 332 -2.26 13.72 9.55
N GLU A 333 -1.92 12.93 8.51
CA GLU A 333 -0.68 13.02 7.72
C GLU A 333 0.62 12.89 8.55
N ARG A 334 0.54 12.31 9.75
CA ARG A 334 1.69 12.03 10.64
C ARG A 334 2.31 10.68 10.32
N TYR A 335 2.94 10.54 9.14
CA TYR A 335 3.42 9.26 8.61
C TYR A 335 4.45 8.57 9.51
N GLY A 336 5.35 9.31 10.17
CA GLY A 336 6.32 8.74 11.12
C GLY A 336 5.66 8.08 12.34
N ASP A 337 4.59 8.68 12.90
CA ASP A 337 3.81 8.08 13.97
C ASP A 337 3.01 6.88 13.44
N ALA A 338 2.40 7.00 12.26
CA ALA A 338 1.68 5.91 11.59
C ALA A 338 2.59 4.70 11.40
N LEU A 339 3.81 4.90 10.93
CA LEU A 339 4.81 3.82 10.76
C LEU A 339 5.13 3.14 12.09
N LYS A 340 5.42 3.92 13.16
CA LYS A 340 5.69 3.41 14.50
C LYS A 340 4.58 2.49 15.02
N TYR A 341 3.33 2.90 14.86
CA TYR A 341 2.18 2.11 15.32
C TYR A 341 1.92 0.91 14.41
N THR A 342 2.03 1.07 13.08
CA THR A 342 1.80 -0.03 12.15
C THR A 342 2.82 -1.17 12.30
N VAL A 343 4.08 -0.86 12.63
CA VAL A 343 5.11 -1.88 12.95
C VAL A 343 4.66 -2.77 14.12
N VAL A 344 4.03 -2.19 15.13
CA VAL A 344 3.51 -2.99 16.27
C VAL A 344 2.27 -3.78 15.86
N ALA A 345 1.34 -3.16 15.14
CA ALA A 345 0.13 -3.81 14.64
C ALA A 345 0.44 -5.01 13.71
N ALA A 346 1.53 -4.92 12.93
CA ALA A 346 1.99 -5.96 12.02
C ALA A 346 2.42 -7.28 12.72
N LYS A 347 2.64 -7.26 14.05
CA LYS A 347 2.87 -8.48 14.84
C LYS A 347 1.67 -9.44 14.80
N SER A 348 0.47 -8.90 14.58
CA SER A 348 -0.75 -9.71 14.38
C SER A 348 -0.66 -10.64 13.15
N GLY A 349 0.26 -10.36 12.23
CA GLY A 349 0.47 -11.14 11.00
C GLY A 349 -0.67 -11.02 9.99
N ARG A 350 -1.61 -10.09 10.14
CA ARG A 350 -2.72 -9.92 9.19
C ARG A 350 -2.23 -9.29 7.88
N PRO A 351 -2.57 -9.89 6.72
CA PRO A 351 -2.07 -9.43 5.41
C PRO A 351 -2.36 -7.95 5.15
N GLU A 352 -3.55 -7.47 5.53
CA GLU A 352 -3.98 -6.09 5.32
C GLU A 352 -3.05 -5.08 6.04
N ILE A 353 -2.62 -5.44 7.27
CA ILE A 353 -1.71 -4.59 8.05
C ILE A 353 -0.29 -4.64 7.47
N LEU A 354 0.14 -5.79 6.95
CA LEU A 354 1.44 -5.90 6.27
C LEU A 354 1.47 -5.04 5.01
N VAL A 355 0.35 -4.97 4.27
CA VAL A 355 0.20 -4.08 3.10
C VAL A 355 0.28 -2.61 3.54
N GLN A 356 -0.44 -2.22 4.59
CA GLN A 356 -0.37 -0.85 5.13
C GLN A 356 1.05 -0.47 5.56
N LEU A 357 1.75 -1.40 6.21
CA LEU A 357 3.14 -1.19 6.61
C LEU A 357 4.05 -0.99 5.39
N ALA A 358 3.88 -1.81 4.37
CA ALA A 358 4.62 -1.68 3.12
C ALA A 358 4.34 -0.35 2.41
N GLN A 359 3.07 0.10 2.39
CA GLN A 359 2.68 1.40 1.83
C GLN A 359 3.35 2.57 2.57
N LEU A 360 3.41 2.52 3.90
CA LEU A 360 4.07 3.55 4.70
C LEU A 360 5.58 3.61 4.40
N TYR A 361 6.27 2.47 4.32
CA TYR A 361 7.67 2.44 3.92
C TYR A 361 7.88 2.93 2.49
N HIS A 362 6.92 2.65 1.59
CA HIS A 362 6.96 3.17 0.22
C HIS A 362 6.86 4.71 0.19
N VAL A 363 5.96 5.31 0.96
CA VAL A 363 5.81 6.78 1.08
C VAL A 363 7.06 7.42 1.70
N GLU A 364 7.69 6.77 2.68
CA GLU A 364 8.95 7.21 3.28
C GLU A 364 10.18 7.03 2.35
N GLY A 365 10.00 6.34 1.21
CA GLY A 365 11.07 6.08 0.24
C GLY A 365 11.97 4.89 0.60
N ASP A 366 11.64 4.12 1.64
CA ASP A 366 12.34 2.87 1.95
C ASP A 366 11.75 1.70 1.16
N PHE A 367 12.09 1.67 -0.13
CA PHE A 367 11.57 0.67 -1.06
C PHE A 367 12.02 -0.76 -0.73
N LYS A 368 13.13 -0.94 0.02
CA LYS A 368 13.60 -2.26 0.44
C LYS A 368 12.69 -2.88 1.50
N GLU A 369 12.39 -2.10 2.54
CA GLU A 369 11.43 -2.54 3.57
C GLU A 369 10.03 -2.69 2.97
N ALA A 370 9.59 -1.75 2.11
CA ALA A 370 8.33 -1.85 1.41
C ALA A 370 8.23 -3.17 0.63
N LEU A 371 9.24 -3.50 -0.17
CA LEU A 371 9.33 -4.73 -0.95
C LEU A 371 9.27 -5.98 -0.06
N PHE A 372 10.00 -5.99 1.06
CA PHE A 372 9.98 -7.10 2.01
C PHE A 372 8.57 -7.37 2.55
N TRP A 373 7.87 -6.32 2.98
CA TRP A 373 6.53 -6.45 3.55
C TRP A 373 5.47 -6.76 2.50
N TYR A 374 5.56 -6.19 1.28
CA TYR A 374 4.66 -6.58 0.17
C TYR A 374 4.83 -8.04 -0.21
N LYS A 375 6.06 -8.57 -0.34
CA LYS A 375 6.31 -9.99 -0.62
C LYS A 375 5.73 -10.88 0.47
N LYS A 376 5.91 -10.52 1.73
CA LYS A 376 5.35 -11.26 2.86
C LYS A 376 3.81 -11.26 2.85
N ALA A 377 3.17 -10.14 2.53
CA ALA A 377 1.73 -10.07 2.36
C ALA A 377 1.27 -10.92 1.16
N PHE A 378 2.00 -10.88 0.06
CA PHE A 378 1.72 -11.64 -1.15
C PHE A 378 1.79 -13.15 -0.92
N ASP A 379 2.76 -13.64 -0.14
CA ASP A 379 2.88 -15.07 0.21
C ASP A 379 1.67 -15.59 0.99
N MET A 380 0.98 -14.71 1.72
CA MET A 380 -0.23 -15.05 2.49
C MET A 380 -1.51 -14.91 1.66
N LEU A 381 -1.61 -13.87 0.85
CA LEU A 381 -2.77 -13.54 0.04
C LEU A 381 -2.33 -13.03 -1.34
N PRO A 382 -2.02 -13.90 -2.29
CA PRO A 382 -1.61 -13.52 -3.63
C PRO A 382 -2.70 -12.71 -4.34
N SER A 383 -2.34 -11.52 -4.85
CA SER A 383 -3.24 -10.70 -5.68
C SER A 383 -2.45 -9.94 -6.74
N GLY A 384 -3.12 -9.61 -7.86
CA GLY A 384 -2.51 -8.86 -8.94
C GLY A 384 -2.06 -7.47 -8.48
N SER A 385 -2.85 -6.78 -7.67
CA SER A 385 -2.51 -5.45 -7.14
C SER A 385 -1.26 -5.45 -6.24
N LEU A 386 -1.07 -6.50 -5.44
CA LEU A 386 0.16 -6.65 -4.65
C LEU A 386 1.37 -6.92 -5.54
N ALA A 387 1.21 -7.72 -6.59
CA ALA A 387 2.28 -7.96 -7.55
C ALA A 387 2.68 -6.68 -8.30
N ASP A 388 1.71 -5.81 -8.62
CA ASP A 388 1.98 -4.48 -9.19
C ASP A 388 2.81 -3.61 -8.23
N GLN A 389 2.46 -3.57 -6.94
CA GLN A 389 3.22 -2.80 -5.94
C GLN A 389 4.65 -3.32 -5.76
N ILE A 390 4.83 -4.64 -5.82
CA ILE A 390 6.16 -5.27 -5.78
C ILE A 390 6.96 -4.89 -7.02
N ALA A 391 6.35 -4.94 -8.22
CA ALA A 391 6.97 -4.55 -9.47
C ALA A 391 7.41 -3.07 -9.45
N LEU A 392 6.55 -2.19 -8.93
CA LEU A 392 6.85 -0.76 -8.78
C LEU A 392 8.04 -0.54 -7.83
N CYS A 393 8.08 -1.22 -6.67
CA CYS A 393 9.22 -1.13 -5.76
C CYS A 393 10.52 -1.59 -6.43
N CYS A 394 10.50 -2.69 -7.20
CA CYS A 394 11.65 -3.18 -7.95
C CYS A 394 12.11 -2.16 -9.00
N SER A 395 11.17 -1.54 -9.72
CA SER A 395 11.47 -0.49 -10.72
C SER A 395 12.12 0.73 -10.07
N LEU A 396 11.60 1.21 -8.94
CA LEU A 396 12.15 2.36 -8.20
C LEU A 396 13.55 2.08 -7.60
N MET A 397 13.92 0.81 -7.45
CA MET A 397 15.26 0.38 -7.03
C MET A 397 16.20 0.05 -8.21
N ASP A 398 15.78 0.31 -9.45
CA ASP A 398 16.49 -0.02 -10.69
C ASP A 398 16.70 -1.54 -10.91
N GLU A 399 15.87 -2.37 -10.27
CA GLU A 399 15.89 -3.84 -10.42
C GLU A 399 14.95 -4.28 -11.56
N MET A 400 15.19 -3.78 -12.78
CA MET A 400 14.29 -3.93 -13.94
C MET A 400 13.96 -5.39 -14.29
N LYS A 401 14.91 -6.31 -14.13
CA LYS A 401 14.69 -7.75 -14.41
C LYS A 401 13.68 -8.38 -13.44
N GLU A 402 13.79 -8.03 -12.17
CA GLU A 402 12.85 -8.52 -11.16
C GLU A 402 11.49 -7.85 -11.31
N SER A 403 11.46 -6.54 -11.61
CA SER A 403 10.24 -5.81 -11.93
C SER A 403 9.46 -6.48 -13.05
N ALA A 404 10.11 -6.82 -14.17
CA ALA A 404 9.47 -7.52 -15.30
C ALA A 404 8.83 -8.85 -14.92
N VAL A 405 9.46 -9.63 -14.03
CA VAL A 405 8.89 -10.89 -13.52
C VAL A 405 7.60 -10.64 -12.74
N TRP A 406 7.60 -9.60 -11.88
CA TRP A 406 6.43 -9.27 -11.07
C TRP A 406 5.31 -8.62 -11.86
N VAL A 407 5.62 -7.78 -12.87
CA VAL A 407 4.64 -7.25 -13.82
C VAL A 407 3.92 -8.38 -14.56
N LYS A 408 4.68 -9.37 -15.07
CA LYS A 408 4.09 -10.56 -15.69
C LYS A 408 3.17 -11.32 -14.72
N LYS A 409 3.60 -11.51 -13.48
CA LYS A 409 2.82 -12.20 -12.46
C LYS A 409 1.55 -11.43 -12.11
N ALA A 410 1.60 -10.09 -12.09
CA ALA A 410 0.43 -9.23 -11.89
C ALA A 410 -0.59 -9.41 -13.02
N ALA A 411 -0.12 -9.44 -14.27
CA ALA A 411 -0.94 -9.70 -15.45
C ALA A 411 -1.62 -11.08 -15.39
N GLU A 412 -0.87 -12.14 -15.06
CA GLU A 412 -1.37 -13.51 -14.91
C GLU A 412 -2.40 -13.64 -13.79
N LEU A 413 -2.31 -12.81 -12.73
CA LEU A 413 -3.27 -12.74 -11.63
C LEU A 413 -4.48 -11.83 -11.93
N GLY A 414 -4.56 -11.28 -13.14
CA GLY A 414 -5.71 -10.54 -13.61
C GLY A 414 -5.72 -9.06 -13.25
N SER A 415 -4.59 -8.46 -12.85
CA SER A 415 -4.50 -7.01 -12.66
C SER A 415 -4.56 -6.26 -13.99
N PRO A 416 -5.53 -5.34 -14.19
CA PRO A 416 -5.54 -4.53 -15.41
C PRO A 416 -4.26 -3.70 -15.60
N LEU A 417 -3.74 -3.13 -14.52
CA LEU A 417 -2.49 -2.36 -14.54
C LEU A 417 -1.29 -3.26 -14.88
N GLY A 418 -1.24 -4.46 -14.28
CA GLY A 418 -0.22 -5.47 -14.59
C GLY A 418 -0.26 -5.92 -16.06
N MET A 419 -1.47 -6.13 -16.61
CA MET A 419 -1.64 -6.45 -18.03
C MET A 419 -1.14 -5.34 -18.94
N LEU A 420 -1.47 -4.07 -18.61
CA LEU A 420 -1.02 -2.90 -19.36
C LEU A 420 0.51 -2.81 -19.35
N HIS A 421 1.13 -2.81 -18.18
CA HIS A 421 2.59 -2.70 -18.05
C HIS A 421 3.32 -3.90 -18.64
N TYR A 422 2.76 -5.12 -18.55
CA TYR A 422 3.39 -6.27 -19.15
C TYR A 422 3.36 -6.21 -20.67
N ALA A 423 2.25 -5.77 -21.25
CA ALA A 423 2.14 -5.57 -22.68
C ALA A 423 3.11 -4.47 -23.18
N GLN A 424 3.25 -3.37 -22.44
CA GLN A 424 4.25 -2.32 -22.73
C GLN A 424 5.68 -2.88 -22.66
N TYR A 425 6.02 -3.61 -21.59
CA TYR A 425 7.33 -4.25 -21.46
C TYR A 425 7.64 -5.19 -22.62
N LEU A 426 6.64 -5.96 -23.08
CA LEU A 426 6.80 -6.81 -24.26
C LEU A 426 7.10 -5.98 -25.51
N LEU A 427 6.40 -4.87 -25.74
CA LEU A 427 6.66 -3.96 -26.87
C LEU A 427 8.07 -3.38 -26.82
N ASP A 428 8.52 -2.89 -25.67
CA ASP A 428 9.84 -2.28 -25.49
C ASP A 428 10.99 -3.27 -25.72
N THR A 429 10.73 -4.56 -25.56
CA THR A 429 11.72 -5.62 -25.72
C THR A 429 11.63 -6.34 -27.06
N LEU A 430 10.60 -6.04 -27.88
CA LEU A 430 10.46 -6.63 -29.20
C LEU A 430 11.50 -6.05 -30.18
N PRO A 431 12.14 -6.89 -31.00
CA PRO A 431 12.90 -6.40 -32.17
C PRO A 431 11.97 -5.73 -33.18
N ASP A 432 12.47 -4.75 -33.94
CA ASP A 432 11.70 -3.98 -34.96
C ASP A 432 10.95 -4.84 -36.00
N THR A 433 11.30 -6.11 -36.12
CA THR A 433 10.70 -7.07 -37.08
C THR A 433 9.81 -8.11 -36.46
N ALA A 434 9.53 -8.00 -35.13
CA ALA A 434 8.82 -9.04 -34.41
C ALA A 434 7.29 -8.88 -34.46
N ASP A 435 6.60 -9.99 -34.25
CA ASP A 435 5.14 -10.06 -34.22
C ASP A 435 4.57 -9.44 -32.94
N ALA A 436 3.76 -8.39 -33.08
CA ALA A 436 3.10 -7.69 -31.97
C ALA A 436 1.83 -8.39 -31.45
N SER A 437 1.59 -9.66 -31.81
CA SER A 437 0.37 -10.39 -31.42
C SER A 437 0.26 -10.65 -29.91
N GLU A 438 1.36 -10.93 -29.22
CA GLU A 438 1.34 -11.17 -27.76
C GLU A 438 1.05 -9.88 -27.00
N PRO A 439 1.73 -8.75 -27.22
CA PRO A 439 1.35 -7.47 -26.61
C PRO A 439 -0.11 -7.10 -26.91
N PHE A 440 -0.57 -7.27 -28.15
CA PHE A 440 -1.97 -7.03 -28.51
C PHE A 440 -2.94 -7.81 -27.66
N HIS A 441 -2.67 -9.11 -27.45
CA HIS A 441 -3.50 -9.96 -26.61
C HIS A 441 -3.63 -9.44 -25.17
N TRP A 442 -2.52 -8.97 -24.57
CA TRP A 442 -2.51 -8.44 -23.22
C TRP A 442 -3.20 -7.08 -23.13
N PHE A 443 -3.03 -6.16 -24.09
CA PHE A 443 -3.78 -4.90 -24.13
C PHE A 443 -5.28 -5.13 -24.26
N LYS A 444 -5.68 -6.05 -25.13
CA LYS A 444 -7.08 -6.46 -25.27
C LYS A 444 -7.61 -7.05 -23.96
N SER A 445 -6.87 -7.92 -23.31
CA SER A 445 -7.25 -8.50 -22.03
C SER A 445 -7.39 -7.45 -20.93
N CYS A 446 -6.54 -6.42 -20.92
CA CYS A 446 -6.62 -5.28 -20.03
C CYS A 446 -7.91 -4.46 -20.26
N TYR A 447 -8.24 -4.18 -21.53
CA TYR A 447 -9.48 -3.47 -21.89
C TYR A 447 -10.73 -4.25 -21.45
N ASP A 448 -10.76 -5.56 -21.68
CA ASP A 448 -11.87 -6.46 -21.37
C ASP A 448 -11.93 -6.86 -19.88
N ALA A 449 -10.94 -6.49 -19.06
CA ALA A 449 -10.84 -6.87 -17.65
C ALA A 449 -12.06 -6.38 -16.85
N LYS A 450 -12.46 -7.17 -15.84
CA LYS A 450 -13.53 -6.76 -14.93
C LYS A 450 -13.13 -5.53 -14.15
N ALA A 451 -14.13 -4.69 -13.86
CA ALA A 451 -13.92 -3.53 -13.00
C ALA A 451 -13.40 -3.96 -11.61
N ASP A 452 -12.35 -3.31 -11.12
CA ASP A 452 -11.87 -3.46 -9.76
C ASP A 452 -12.66 -2.54 -8.82
N PRO A 453 -13.44 -3.08 -7.88
CA PRO A 453 -14.22 -2.24 -6.96
C PRO A 453 -13.39 -1.33 -6.05
N GLN A 454 -12.09 -1.61 -5.92
CA GLN A 454 -11.16 -0.83 -5.08
C GLN A 454 -10.48 0.30 -5.84
N MET A 455 -10.54 0.28 -7.19
CA MET A 455 -9.92 1.28 -8.05
C MET A 455 -10.95 2.35 -8.44
N PRO A 456 -10.61 3.66 -8.37
CA PRO A 456 -11.47 4.74 -8.84
C PRO A 456 -11.92 4.55 -10.29
N GLU A 457 -13.14 4.91 -10.61
CA GLU A 457 -13.76 4.66 -11.94
C GLU A 457 -13.03 5.42 -13.06
N ASP A 458 -12.58 6.64 -12.78
CA ASP A 458 -11.80 7.47 -13.70
C ASP A 458 -10.43 6.84 -14.01
N MET A 459 -9.76 6.28 -13.02
CA MET A 459 -8.50 5.55 -13.21
C MET A 459 -8.70 4.27 -14.04
N GLN A 460 -9.76 3.51 -13.77
CA GLN A 460 -10.08 2.32 -14.59
C GLN A 460 -10.37 2.69 -16.03
N ARG A 461 -11.07 3.81 -16.24
CA ARG A 461 -11.38 4.34 -17.56
C ARG A 461 -10.10 4.76 -18.29
N SER A 462 -9.18 5.43 -17.61
CA SER A 462 -7.88 5.84 -18.17
C SER A 462 -7.05 4.63 -18.59
N ILE A 463 -6.90 3.61 -17.72
CA ILE A 463 -6.17 2.37 -18.03
C ILE A 463 -6.76 1.67 -19.26
N ARG A 464 -8.09 1.59 -19.38
CA ARG A 464 -8.75 0.99 -20.53
C ARG A 464 -8.57 1.81 -21.79
N GLY A 465 -8.60 3.13 -21.68
CA GLY A 465 -8.35 4.04 -22.80
C GLY A 465 -6.95 3.84 -23.37
N GLU A 466 -5.94 3.85 -22.50
CA GLU A 466 -4.55 3.61 -22.87
C GLU A 466 -4.36 2.20 -23.49
N ALA A 467 -4.92 1.17 -22.86
CA ALA A 467 -4.86 -0.20 -23.38
C ALA A 467 -5.51 -0.32 -24.77
N ALA A 468 -6.64 0.34 -24.99
CA ALA A 468 -7.28 0.36 -26.31
C ALA A 468 -6.43 1.10 -27.36
N ASN A 469 -5.83 2.23 -26.99
CA ASN A 469 -4.92 2.96 -27.89
C ASN A 469 -3.72 2.10 -28.28
N MET A 470 -3.08 1.44 -27.31
CA MET A 470 -1.94 0.55 -27.55
C MET A 470 -2.33 -0.70 -28.35
N ALA A 471 -3.53 -1.26 -28.13
CA ALA A 471 -4.06 -2.35 -28.94
C ALA A 471 -4.24 -1.90 -30.40
N GLY A 472 -4.71 -0.67 -30.63
CA GLY A 472 -4.80 -0.08 -31.95
C GLY A 472 -3.43 0.02 -32.64
N MET A 473 -2.39 0.45 -31.93
CA MET A 473 -1.03 0.49 -32.45
C MET A 473 -0.53 -0.91 -32.84
N CYS A 474 -0.74 -1.90 -31.99
CA CYS A 474 -0.37 -3.29 -32.29
C CYS A 474 -1.09 -3.80 -33.54
N SER A 475 -2.41 -3.56 -33.66
CA SER A 475 -3.19 -3.96 -34.85
C SER A 475 -2.68 -3.29 -36.12
N PHE A 476 -2.29 -2.01 -36.02
CA PHE A 476 -1.70 -1.28 -37.14
C PHE A 476 -0.37 -1.89 -37.61
N TRP A 477 0.50 -2.27 -36.67
CA TRP A 477 1.79 -2.94 -37.00
C TRP A 477 1.59 -4.35 -37.53
N LEU A 478 0.51 -5.04 -37.14
CA LEU A 478 0.11 -6.34 -37.71
C LEU A 478 -0.52 -6.21 -39.13
N GLY A 479 -0.73 -4.97 -39.60
CA GLY A 479 -1.27 -4.69 -40.94
C GLY A 479 -2.80 -4.61 -41.02
N ASP A 480 -3.51 -4.72 -39.90
CA ASP A 480 -4.98 -4.63 -39.86
C ASP A 480 -5.41 -3.18 -39.49
N GLN A 481 -5.52 -2.34 -40.53
CA GLN A 481 -5.90 -0.93 -40.37
C GLN A 481 -7.34 -0.74 -39.88
N GLU A 482 -8.26 -1.64 -40.26
CA GLU A 482 -9.67 -1.53 -39.83
C GLU A 482 -9.81 -1.89 -38.34
N GLU A 483 -9.13 -2.96 -37.89
CA GLU A 483 -9.10 -3.30 -36.48
C GLU A 483 -8.41 -2.21 -35.66
N ALA A 484 -7.31 -1.64 -36.15
CA ALA A 484 -6.61 -0.52 -35.50
C ALA A 484 -7.55 0.67 -35.30
N LYS A 485 -8.25 1.09 -36.35
CA LYS A 485 -9.23 2.20 -36.28
C LYS A 485 -10.35 1.92 -35.26
N ALA A 486 -10.85 0.68 -35.22
CA ALA A 486 -11.87 0.28 -34.25
C ALA A 486 -11.37 0.36 -32.80
N TRP A 487 -10.10 0.00 -32.56
CA TRP A 487 -9.50 0.11 -31.23
C TRP A 487 -9.22 1.56 -30.82
N TYR A 488 -8.73 2.41 -31.72
CA TYR A 488 -8.59 3.84 -31.47
C TYR A 488 -9.91 4.52 -31.17
N GLN A 489 -11.02 4.09 -31.82
CA GLN A 489 -12.35 4.60 -31.50
C GLN A 489 -12.78 4.22 -30.07
N LYS A 490 -12.50 2.99 -29.64
CA LYS A 490 -12.74 2.58 -28.25
C LYS A 490 -11.93 3.42 -27.26
N ALA A 491 -10.67 3.71 -27.58
CA ALA A 491 -9.82 4.58 -26.76
C ALA A 491 -10.40 5.99 -26.65
N TYR A 492 -10.87 6.55 -27.77
CA TYR A 492 -11.54 7.85 -27.82
C TYR A 492 -12.79 7.89 -26.93
N ASP A 493 -13.61 6.84 -27.00
CA ASP A 493 -14.84 6.72 -26.16
C ASP A 493 -14.49 6.63 -24.65
N MET A 494 -13.32 6.12 -24.31
CA MET A 494 -12.79 6.11 -22.93
C MET A 494 -12.17 7.46 -22.54
N GLY A 495 -11.95 8.38 -23.48
CA GLY A 495 -11.40 9.72 -23.23
C GLY A 495 -9.90 9.82 -23.39
N ASP A 496 -9.24 8.80 -23.94
CA ASP A 496 -7.82 8.88 -24.29
C ASP A 496 -7.63 9.92 -25.40
N VAL A 497 -6.66 10.82 -25.20
CA VAL A 497 -6.40 11.92 -26.16
C VAL A 497 -5.30 11.54 -27.16
N TYR A 498 -4.40 10.62 -26.78
CA TYR A 498 -3.32 10.17 -27.67
C TYR A 498 -3.86 9.39 -28.89
N CYS A 499 -4.99 8.70 -28.75
CA CYS A 499 -5.62 7.99 -29.87
C CYS A 499 -6.00 8.92 -31.03
N LEU A 500 -6.28 10.21 -30.76
CA LEU A 500 -6.57 11.20 -31.79
C LEU A 500 -5.39 11.45 -32.73
N ILE A 501 -4.16 11.42 -32.20
CA ILE A 501 -2.93 11.51 -33.01
C ILE A 501 -2.83 10.29 -33.93
N ASN A 502 -3.10 9.10 -33.39
CA ASN A 502 -3.02 7.87 -34.17
C ASN A 502 -4.12 7.79 -35.24
N LEU A 503 -5.35 8.23 -34.91
CA LEU A 503 -6.45 8.35 -35.89
C LEU A 503 -6.09 9.32 -37.00
N GLY A 504 -5.53 10.49 -36.65
CA GLY A 504 -5.09 11.49 -37.63
C GLY A 504 -3.99 10.96 -38.52
N ASN A 505 -2.97 10.32 -37.97
CA ASN A 505 -1.88 9.70 -38.71
C ASN A 505 -2.38 8.55 -39.60
N GLY A 506 -3.26 7.70 -39.08
CA GLY A 506 -3.89 6.64 -39.84
C GLY A 506 -4.62 7.19 -41.09
N ALA A 507 -5.36 8.30 -40.93
CA ALA A 507 -6.06 8.96 -42.05
C ALA A 507 -5.12 9.50 -43.10
N LEU A 508 -3.95 10.02 -42.72
CA LEU A 508 -2.92 10.49 -43.68
C LEU A 508 -2.25 9.34 -44.45
N GLN A 509 -2.15 8.15 -43.83
CA GLN A 509 -1.49 6.98 -44.43
C GLN A 509 -2.43 6.10 -45.27
N GLN A 510 -3.74 6.34 -45.21
CA GLN A 510 -4.73 5.65 -46.06
C GLN A 510 -4.43 5.85 -47.55
N ARG A 511 -4.87 4.91 -48.38
CA ARG A 511 -4.75 4.98 -49.84
C ARG A 511 -6.12 4.94 -50.51
N PRO A 512 -6.70 6.08 -50.96
CA PRO A 512 -6.15 7.44 -50.96
C PRO A 512 -6.14 8.09 -49.57
N PRO A 513 -5.18 9.03 -49.31
CA PRO A 513 -5.14 9.77 -48.04
C PRO A 513 -6.43 10.56 -47.77
N GLN A 514 -6.77 10.72 -46.51
CA GLN A 514 -8.01 11.40 -46.04
C GLN A 514 -7.65 12.67 -45.22
N PRO A 515 -7.19 13.74 -45.85
CA PRO A 515 -6.66 14.90 -45.15
C PRO A 515 -7.72 15.65 -44.31
N GLU A 516 -9.01 15.63 -44.71
CA GLU A 516 -10.10 16.21 -43.94
C GLU A 516 -10.29 15.50 -42.59
N GLU A 517 -10.30 14.17 -42.58
CA GLU A 517 -10.42 13.37 -41.39
C GLU A 517 -9.21 13.55 -40.48
N ALA A 518 -8.01 13.57 -41.05
CA ALA A 518 -6.78 13.84 -40.32
C ALA A 518 -6.79 15.20 -39.63
N ILE A 519 -7.18 16.27 -40.34
CA ILE A 519 -7.27 17.62 -39.80
C ILE A 519 -8.26 17.67 -38.66
N HIS A 520 -9.39 16.95 -38.74
CA HIS A 520 -10.39 16.90 -37.67
C HIS A 520 -9.80 16.32 -36.40
N TYR A 521 -9.25 15.12 -36.48
CA TYR A 521 -8.71 14.46 -35.29
C TYR A 521 -7.48 15.18 -34.69
N LEU A 522 -6.56 15.64 -35.54
CA LEU A 522 -5.35 16.30 -35.08
C LEU A 522 -5.64 17.68 -34.47
N LYS A 523 -6.62 18.43 -34.96
CA LYS A 523 -7.06 19.67 -34.31
C LYS A 523 -7.75 19.41 -32.96
N GLU A 524 -8.58 18.39 -32.88
CA GLU A 524 -9.16 17.99 -31.62
C GLU A 524 -8.08 17.53 -30.61
N ALA A 525 -7.05 16.81 -31.07
CA ALA A 525 -5.88 16.48 -30.26
C ALA A 525 -5.14 17.73 -29.75
N TRP A 526 -4.94 18.71 -30.63
CA TRP A 526 -4.32 19.99 -30.27
C TRP A 526 -5.11 20.73 -29.19
N GLU A 527 -6.43 20.86 -29.35
CA GLU A 527 -7.30 21.58 -28.41
C GLU A 527 -7.43 20.87 -27.07
N ARG A 528 -7.67 19.55 -27.07
CA ARG A 528 -7.84 18.76 -25.85
C ARG A 528 -6.52 18.45 -25.13
N GLY A 529 -5.42 18.45 -25.86
CA GLY A 529 -4.09 18.16 -25.35
C GLY A 529 -3.32 19.38 -24.83
N GLU A 530 -3.93 20.58 -24.78
CA GLU A 530 -3.23 21.83 -24.43
C GLU A 530 -2.49 21.76 -23.09
N GLU A 531 -3.09 21.13 -22.07
CA GLU A 531 -2.49 20.93 -20.74
C GLU A 531 -1.83 19.56 -20.56
N ILE A 532 -2.01 18.64 -21.50
CA ILE A 532 -1.60 17.23 -21.37
C ILE A 532 -0.29 16.99 -22.11
N PHE A 533 -0.15 17.55 -23.33
CA PHE A 533 0.98 17.27 -24.19
C PHE A 533 2.16 18.21 -23.94
N GLU A 534 3.36 17.64 -23.94
CA GLU A 534 4.61 18.38 -23.96
C GLU A 534 4.78 19.11 -25.30
N ASP A 535 5.61 20.17 -25.33
CA ASP A 535 5.85 20.99 -26.50
C ASP A 535 6.34 20.18 -27.71
N GLN A 536 7.10 19.12 -27.50
CA GLN A 536 7.55 18.23 -28.58
C GLN A 536 6.35 17.54 -29.25
N VAL A 537 5.42 16.96 -28.50
CA VAL A 537 4.22 16.29 -29.02
C VAL A 537 3.32 17.29 -29.74
N LYS A 538 3.14 18.49 -29.18
CA LYS A 538 2.40 19.60 -29.83
C LYS A 538 3.06 19.99 -31.14
N GLY A 539 4.38 20.06 -31.17
CA GLY A 539 5.13 20.35 -32.39
C GLY A 539 4.89 19.31 -33.50
N ASP A 540 4.85 18.03 -33.11
CA ASP A 540 4.56 16.92 -34.03
C ASP A 540 3.12 16.99 -34.56
N ILE A 541 2.13 17.24 -33.68
CA ILE A 541 0.72 17.41 -34.07
C ILE A 541 0.60 18.58 -35.06
N ALA A 542 1.22 19.73 -34.77
CA ALA A 542 1.17 20.90 -35.67
C ALA A 542 1.81 20.62 -37.04
N SER A 543 2.93 19.89 -37.06
CA SER A 543 3.58 19.50 -38.32
C SER A 543 2.73 18.54 -39.16
N GLN A 544 2.01 17.61 -38.50
CA GLN A 544 1.08 16.69 -39.17
C GLN A 544 -0.15 17.43 -39.73
N ILE A 545 -0.69 18.41 -38.98
CA ILE A 545 -1.76 19.26 -39.47
C ILE A 545 -1.28 20.08 -40.70
N SER A 546 -0.04 20.61 -40.65
CA SER A 546 0.58 21.29 -41.78
C SER A 546 0.64 20.38 -43.01
N ALA A 547 1.13 19.14 -42.84
CA ALA A 547 1.18 18.15 -43.92
C ALA A 547 -0.22 17.82 -44.49
N ALA A 548 -1.24 17.69 -43.64
CA ALA A 548 -2.62 17.46 -44.10
C ALA A 548 -3.16 18.65 -44.96
N TYR A 549 -2.93 19.88 -44.51
CA TYR A 549 -3.32 21.06 -45.32
C TYR A 549 -2.51 21.20 -46.60
N ARG A 550 -1.24 20.81 -46.61
CA ARG A 550 -0.40 20.74 -47.79
C ARG A 550 -0.96 19.78 -48.85
N MET A 551 -1.43 18.61 -48.44
CA MET A 551 -2.10 17.65 -49.33
C MET A 551 -3.35 18.24 -49.98
N LYS A 552 -4.07 19.12 -49.28
CA LYS A 552 -5.22 19.88 -49.80
C LYS A 552 -4.82 21.10 -50.64
N LYS A 553 -3.54 21.42 -50.77
CA LYS A 553 -3.02 22.64 -51.41
C LYS A 553 -3.53 23.94 -50.77
N ASP A 554 -3.93 23.87 -49.48
CA ASP A 554 -4.33 25.03 -48.67
C ASP A 554 -3.08 25.66 -48.00
N TRP A 555 -2.37 26.45 -48.80
CA TRP A 555 -1.06 27.00 -48.42
C TRP A 555 -1.12 27.97 -47.23
N MET A 556 -2.25 28.70 -47.04
CA MET A 556 -2.39 29.60 -45.91
C MET A 556 -2.43 28.83 -44.56
N ASN A 557 -3.25 27.80 -44.49
CA ASN A 557 -3.30 26.98 -43.31
C ASN A 557 -2.05 26.13 -43.12
N THR A 558 -1.41 25.66 -44.22
CA THR A 558 -0.10 24.99 -44.17
C THR A 558 0.93 25.90 -43.50
N PHE A 559 1.06 27.16 -43.96
CA PHE A 559 1.97 28.14 -43.37
C PHE A 559 1.69 28.40 -41.90
N HIS A 560 0.44 28.59 -41.54
CA HIS A 560 0.03 28.82 -40.16
C HIS A 560 0.52 27.68 -39.23
N TRP A 561 0.25 26.44 -39.61
CA TRP A 561 0.58 25.28 -38.78
C TRP A 561 2.08 24.93 -38.83
N ALA A 562 2.75 25.13 -39.96
CA ALA A 562 4.22 25.02 -40.02
C ALA A 562 4.92 26.02 -39.10
N ASN A 563 4.39 27.25 -39.00
CA ASN A 563 4.91 28.27 -38.08
C ASN A 563 4.68 27.87 -36.61
N GLN A 564 3.51 27.31 -36.28
CA GLN A 564 3.24 26.77 -34.93
C GLN A 564 4.23 25.63 -34.56
N ALA A 565 4.44 24.69 -35.50
CA ALA A 565 5.39 23.59 -35.31
C ALA A 565 6.82 24.10 -35.11
N ALA A 566 7.27 25.02 -35.95
CA ALA A 566 8.61 25.64 -35.89
C ALA A 566 8.80 26.44 -34.58
N ALA A 567 7.77 27.12 -34.08
CA ALA A 567 7.79 27.83 -32.80
C ALA A 567 7.97 26.89 -31.61
N LEU A 568 7.48 25.64 -31.71
CA LEU A 568 7.67 24.55 -30.74
C LEU A 568 8.94 23.73 -31.03
N ASP A 569 9.89 24.29 -31.76
CA ASP A 569 11.18 23.70 -32.05
C ASP A 569 11.12 22.37 -32.85
N ASN A 570 10.01 22.11 -33.57
CA ASN A 570 9.83 20.91 -34.37
C ASN A 570 10.63 21.00 -35.68
N GLU A 571 11.47 19.99 -35.96
CA GLU A 571 12.37 19.97 -37.14
C GLU A 571 11.59 20.01 -38.47
N THR A 572 10.54 19.20 -38.60
CA THR A 572 9.69 19.15 -39.79
C THR A 572 8.98 20.48 -40.04
N GLY A 573 8.46 21.10 -38.96
CA GLY A 573 7.85 22.43 -39.03
C GLY A 573 8.84 23.51 -39.52
N MET A 574 10.09 23.48 -39.05
CA MET A 574 11.14 24.40 -39.51
C MET A 574 11.46 24.19 -41.00
N ILE A 575 11.53 22.95 -41.46
CA ILE A 575 11.76 22.61 -42.84
C ILE A 575 10.60 23.12 -43.72
N ASP A 576 9.36 22.79 -43.37
CA ASP A 576 8.18 23.24 -44.11
C ASP A 576 8.12 24.77 -44.16
N LEU A 577 8.32 25.46 -43.03
CA LEU A 577 8.31 26.92 -42.96
C LEU A 577 9.44 27.53 -43.79
N GLY A 578 10.65 26.97 -43.73
CA GLY A 578 11.79 27.39 -44.52
C GLY A 578 11.52 27.29 -46.03
N MET A 579 11.01 26.14 -46.46
CA MET A 579 10.64 25.91 -47.86
C MET A 579 9.51 26.86 -48.32
N MET A 580 8.52 27.12 -47.48
CA MET A 580 7.42 28.03 -47.81
C MET A 580 7.91 29.48 -48.01
N HIS A 581 8.86 29.93 -47.20
CA HIS A 581 9.51 31.24 -47.37
C HIS A 581 10.37 31.32 -48.62
N LEU A 582 11.12 30.25 -48.94
CA LEU A 582 11.95 30.23 -50.17
C LEU A 582 11.12 30.35 -51.45
N TYR A 583 9.96 29.66 -51.46
CA TYR A 583 9.17 29.52 -52.69
C TYR A 583 7.86 30.32 -52.72
N GLY A 584 7.53 31.03 -51.65
CA GLY A 584 6.36 31.90 -51.58
C GLY A 584 5.03 31.16 -51.47
N ASN A 585 5.01 29.98 -50.86
CA ASN A 585 3.79 29.19 -50.69
C ASN A 585 3.07 29.60 -49.39
N GLY A 586 1.95 30.28 -49.51
CA GLY A 586 1.18 30.76 -48.33
C GLY A 586 1.79 32.00 -47.64
N THR A 587 2.96 32.45 -48.08
CA THR A 587 3.68 33.63 -47.59
C THR A 587 4.40 34.32 -48.75
N PRO A 588 4.71 35.61 -48.69
CA PRO A 588 5.61 36.24 -49.67
C PRO A 588 6.99 35.57 -49.62
N VAL A 589 7.65 35.52 -50.85
CA VAL A 589 9.02 35.00 -50.93
C VAL A 589 9.95 35.82 -50.04
N ASN A 590 10.69 35.13 -49.18
CA ASN A 590 11.71 35.69 -48.30
C ASN A 590 12.89 34.70 -48.16
N HIS A 591 13.87 34.82 -49.06
CA HIS A 591 15.01 33.88 -49.09
C HIS A 591 15.84 33.90 -47.80
N ASP A 592 16.02 35.08 -47.18
CA ASP A 592 16.82 35.20 -45.96
C ASP A 592 16.17 34.44 -44.80
N GLU A 593 14.86 34.59 -44.63
CA GLU A 593 14.12 33.92 -43.59
C GLU A 593 13.99 32.40 -43.85
N GLY A 594 13.76 32.02 -45.11
CA GLY A 594 13.73 30.62 -45.53
C GLY A 594 15.06 29.90 -45.26
N LEU A 595 16.18 30.54 -45.64
CA LEU A 595 17.51 30.00 -45.30
C LEU A 595 17.76 29.92 -43.80
N CYS A 596 17.35 30.93 -43.04
CA CYS A 596 17.50 30.92 -41.58
C CYS A 596 16.82 29.69 -40.96
N TRP A 597 15.58 29.40 -41.34
CA TRP A 597 14.86 28.26 -40.84
C TRP A 597 15.46 26.91 -41.25
N LEU A 598 15.88 26.76 -42.52
CA LEU A 598 16.52 25.53 -42.97
C LEU A 598 17.89 25.31 -42.33
N VAL A 599 18.70 26.37 -42.15
CA VAL A 599 19.97 26.24 -41.42
C VAL A 599 19.74 25.87 -39.97
N LYS A 600 18.74 26.47 -39.31
CA LYS A 600 18.35 26.10 -37.92
C LYS A 600 17.94 24.63 -37.84
N ALA A 601 17.13 24.14 -38.79
CA ALA A 601 16.76 22.72 -38.85
C ALA A 601 18.00 21.80 -39.02
N TYR A 602 18.93 22.19 -39.93
CA TYR A 602 20.18 21.44 -40.12
C TYR A 602 21.06 21.38 -38.88
N GLU A 603 21.15 22.49 -38.12
CA GLU A 603 21.96 22.59 -36.90
C GLU A 603 21.45 21.72 -35.77
N LYS A 604 20.17 21.31 -35.76
CA LYS A 604 19.62 20.34 -34.84
C LYS A 604 20.24 18.95 -34.97
N LYS A 605 20.83 18.64 -36.09
CA LYS A 605 21.43 17.33 -36.42
C LYS A 605 20.47 16.16 -36.20
N GLY A 606 19.18 16.41 -36.42
CA GLY A 606 18.13 15.40 -36.39
C GLY A 606 18.16 14.45 -37.57
N PRO A 607 17.25 13.50 -37.64
CA PRO A 607 17.19 12.51 -38.73
C PRO A 607 17.09 13.13 -40.13
N GLN A 608 16.46 14.31 -40.23
CA GLN A 608 16.23 15.00 -41.50
C GLN A 608 17.39 15.93 -41.92
N ALA A 609 18.44 16.09 -41.10
CA ALA A 609 19.56 16.99 -41.39
C ALA A 609 20.23 16.72 -42.77
N LYS A 610 20.31 15.45 -43.19
CA LYS A 610 20.81 15.03 -44.48
C LYS A 610 19.97 15.59 -45.65
N ASP A 611 18.64 15.58 -45.48
CA ASP A 611 17.67 16.03 -46.49
C ASP A 611 17.61 17.56 -46.51
N VAL A 612 17.68 18.21 -45.37
CA VAL A 612 17.78 19.68 -45.26
C VAL A 612 19.03 20.19 -46.00
N ALA A 613 20.19 19.53 -45.83
CA ALA A 613 21.40 19.89 -46.55
C ALA A 613 21.21 19.72 -48.07
N ASN A 614 20.49 18.70 -48.52
CA ASN A 614 20.13 18.53 -49.92
C ASN A 614 19.24 19.67 -50.43
N TYR A 615 18.22 20.05 -49.69
CA TYR A 615 17.32 21.17 -50.03
C TYR A 615 18.07 22.50 -50.15
N LEU A 616 19.00 22.78 -49.24
CA LEU A 616 19.86 23.95 -49.32
C LEU A 616 20.76 23.91 -50.57
N GLY A 617 21.28 22.73 -50.90
CA GLY A 617 22.06 22.55 -52.15
C GLY A 617 21.25 22.85 -53.39
N ILE A 618 20.03 22.35 -53.49
CA ILE A 618 19.09 22.62 -54.60
C ILE A 618 18.77 24.11 -54.67
N PHE A 619 18.44 24.75 -53.56
CA PHE A 619 18.13 26.17 -53.54
C PHE A 619 19.32 27.05 -54.04
N PHE A 620 20.54 26.80 -53.53
CA PHE A 620 21.73 27.54 -53.99
C PHE A 620 22.05 27.32 -55.47
N GLN A 621 21.80 26.13 -55.99
CA GLN A 621 21.91 25.85 -57.44
C GLN A 621 20.86 26.64 -58.23
N GLU A 622 19.62 26.75 -57.80
CA GLU A 622 18.53 27.47 -58.41
C GLU A 622 18.84 28.99 -58.53
N ILE A 623 19.43 29.58 -57.47
CA ILE A 623 19.81 31.01 -57.50
C ILE A 623 21.17 31.26 -58.17
N GLY A 624 21.82 30.23 -58.65
CA GLY A 624 23.10 30.34 -59.40
C GLY A 624 24.36 30.40 -58.53
N ASP A 625 24.28 30.21 -57.20
CA ASP A 625 25.43 30.13 -56.28
C ASP A 625 25.97 28.69 -56.26
N MET A 626 26.66 28.30 -57.38
CA MET A 626 27.14 26.93 -57.56
C MET A 626 28.20 26.52 -56.54
N ALA A 627 28.95 27.47 -55.98
CA ALA A 627 29.95 27.14 -54.94
C ALA A 627 29.25 26.65 -53.62
N LYS A 628 28.22 27.35 -53.22
CA LYS A 628 27.45 26.93 -52.04
C LYS A 628 26.61 25.67 -52.32
N ALA A 629 26.07 25.52 -53.53
CA ALA A 629 25.37 24.33 -53.95
C ALA A 629 26.25 23.07 -53.77
N GLU A 630 27.46 23.10 -54.31
CA GLU A 630 28.41 22.00 -54.12
C GLU A 630 28.77 21.72 -52.66
N GLU A 631 28.97 22.77 -51.85
CA GLU A 631 29.25 22.64 -50.42
C GLU A 631 28.12 21.92 -49.69
N TRP A 632 26.88 22.33 -49.93
CA TRP A 632 25.72 21.74 -49.25
C TRP A 632 25.41 20.33 -49.72
N TYR A 633 25.57 20.00 -51.02
CA TYR A 633 25.47 18.62 -51.50
C TYR A 633 26.55 17.72 -50.89
N LYS A 634 27.77 18.22 -50.70
CA LYS A 634 28.83 17.48 -50.00
C LYS A 634 28.46 17.22 -48.52
N LYS A 635 27.85 18.20 -47.84
CA LYS A 635 27.36 18.02 -46.45
C LYS A 635 26.25 16.95 -46.40
N SER A 636 25.30 17.00 -47.32
CA SER A 636 24.24 16.01 -47.46
C SER A 636 24.79 14.59 -47.67
N ALA A 637 25.71 14.46 -48.67
CA ALA A 637 26.37 13.21 -48.98
C ALA A 637 27.19 12.66 -47.78
N ALA A 638 27.86 13.54 -47.01
CA ALA A 638 28.63 13.16 -45.83
C ALA A 638 27.73 12.62 -44.70
N LEU A 639 26.47 13.05 -44.65
CA LEU A 639 25.43 12.54 -43.72
C LEU A 639 24.74 11.26 -44.24
N GLY A 640 25.19 10.75 -45.41
CA GLY A 640 24.66 9.51 -45.99
C GLY A 640 23.37 9.68 -46.80
N SER A 641 23.04 10.89 -47.29
CA SER A 641 21.90 11.09 -48.18
C SER A 641 22.21 10.54 -49.59
N ASP A 642 21.46 9.55 -50.05
CA ASP A 642 21.49 9.02 -51.42
C ASP A 642 21.11 10.09 -52.44
N TRP A 643 20.06 10.90 -52.14
CA TRP A 643 19.68 12.06 -52.95
C TRP A 643 20.78 13.14 -53.04
N GLY A 644 21.45 13.42 -51.87
CA GLY A 644 22.59 14.35 -51.87
C GLY A 644 23.76 13.85 -52.71
N MET A 645 24.06 12.55 -52.67
CA MET A 645 25.09 11.92 -53.51
C MET A 645 24.69 11.94 -54.99
N MET A 646 23.41 11.64 -55.29
CA MET A 646 22.90 11.72 -56.68
C MET A 646 23.02 13.13 -57.22
N ASN A 647 22.55 14.14 -56.48
CA ASN A 647 22.62 15.54 -56.90
C ASN A 647 24.06 16.02 -57.10
N LEU A 648 25.00 15.57 -56.28
CA LEU A 648 26.40 15.85 -56.42
C LEU A 648 27.00 15.16 -57.71
N GLY A 649 26.52 13.93 -57.98
CA GLY A 649 26.84 13.24 -59.24
C GLY A 649 26.37 14.01 -60.46
N LEU A 650 25.10 14.42 -60.48
CA LEU A 650 24.54 15.27 -61.57
C LEU A 650 25.24 16.62 -61.66
N PHE A 651 25.60 17.24 -60.53
CA PHE A 651 26.36 18.50 -60.50
C PHE A 651 27.68 18.40 -61.25
N TYR A 652 28.44 17.32 -61.06
CA TYR A 652 29.67 17.08 -61.77
C TYR A 652 29.45 16.62 -63.21
N GLN A 653 28.42 15.82 -63.51
CA GLN A 653 28.09 15.34 -64.85
C GLN A 653 27.76 16.50 -65.78
N HIS A 654 27.01 17.49 -65.29
CA HIS A 654 26.63 18.65 -66.10
C HIS A 654 27.64 19.82 -66.08
N GLY A 655 28.74 19.71 -65.34
CA GLY A 655 29.71 20.73 -65.18
C GLY A 655 29.16 22.07 -64.67
N LEU A 656 28.24 22.01 -63.69
CA LEU A 656 27.51 23.20 -63.18
C LEU A 656 28.47 24.25 -62.58
N TYR A 657 29.67 23.82 -62.16
CA TYR A 657 30.70 24.70 -61.60
C TYR A 657 32.07 24.35 -62.23
N GLY A 658 32.21 24.54 -63.53
CA GLY A 658 33.41 24.27 -64.33
C GLY A 658 33.17 23.36 -65.54
N GLU A 659 34.17 22.60 -65.97
CA GLU A 659 34.02 21.60 -67.03
C GLU A 659 33.37 20.33 -66.46
N PRO A 660 32.59 19.56 -67.23
CA PRO A 660 31.99 18.29 -66.84
C PRO A 660 33.06 17.28 -66.36
N ASP A 661 32.87 16.69 -65.17
CA ASP A 661 33.75 15.67 -64.61
C ASP A 661 32.99 14.35 -64.46
N LEU A 662 32.96 13.60 -65.58
CA LEU A 662 32.23 12.32 -65.62
C LEU A 662 32.81 11.26 -64.69
N LYS A 663 34.11 11.37 -64.35
CA LYS A 663 34.73 10.42 -63.43
C LYS A 663 34.20 10.62 -61.97
N ARG A 664 34.20 11.87 -61.51
CA ARG A 664 33.63 12.19 -60.16
C ARG A 664 32.15 11.96 -60.18
N ALA A 665 31.42 12.24 -61.20
CA ALA A 665 30.00 11.99 -61.35
C ALA A 665 29.72 10.47 -61.10
N LYS A 666 30.44 9.60 -61.77
CA LYS A 666 30.32 8.15 -61.64
C LYS A 666 30.65 7.66 -60.21
N GLU A 667 31.71 8.18 -59.58
CA GLU A 667 32.09 7.84 -58.20
C GLU A 667 30.97 8.18 -57.19
N TRP A 668 30.28 9.31 -57.41
CA TRP A 668 29.15 9.68 -56.51
C TRP A 668 27.90 8.87 -56.79
N PHE A 669 27.57 8.54 -58.02
CA PHE A 669 26.48 7.64 -58.37
C PHE A 669 26.68 6.23 -57.80
N GLU A 670 27.90 5.69 -57.89
CA GLU A 670 28.22 4.38 -57.28
C GLU A 670 28.05 4.41 -55.74
N LYS A 671 28.45 5.51 -55.08
CA LYS A 671 28.21 5.70 -53.66
C LYS A 671 26.72 5.78 -53.30
N ALA A 672 25.94 6.50 -54.12
CA ALA A 672 24.49 6.59 -53.92
C ALA A 672 23.80 5.22 -54.02
N ILE A 673 24.18 4.40 -55.00
CA ILE A 673 23.67 3.03 -55.17
C ILE A 673 24.06 2.16 -53.95
N ALA A 674 25.27 2.33 -53.41
CA ALA A 674 25.76 1.55 -52.30
C ALA A 674 24.98 1.80 -50.98
N VAL A 675 24.24 2.88 -50.88
CA VAL A 675 23.35 3.20 -49.75
C VAL A 675 22.06 2.38 -49.80
N HIS A 676 21.66 1.87 -50.96
CA HIS A 676 20.37 1.17 -51.18
C HIS A 676 19.15 1.98 -50.73
N GLY A 677 19.15 3.29 -50.97
CA GLY A 677 18.09 4.21 -50.63
C GLY A 677 17.08 4.44 -51.75
N ASP A 678 16.19 5.42 -51.56
CA ASP A 678 15.08 5.72 -52.48
C ASP A 678 15.56 6.23 -53.84
N ALA A 679 16.76 6.85 -53.91
CA ALA A 679 17.34 7.36 -55.16
C ALA A 679 17.97 6.26 -56.03
N GLU A 680 18.09 5.02 -55.61
CA GLU A 680 18.83 3.96 -56.35
C GLU A 680 18.35 3.77 -57.77
N ALA A 681 17.02 3.74 -57.98
CA ALA A 681 16.45 3.54 -59.33
C ALA A 681 16.78 4.69 -60.29
N ASP A 682 16.68 5.92 -59.81
CA ASP A 682 16.96 7.12 -60.60
C ASP A 682 18.45 7.24 -60.90
N VAL A 683 19.31 6.91 -59.92
CA VAL A 683 20.78 6.89 -60.12
C VAL A 683 21.19 5.85 -61.16
N ARG A 684 20.58 4.65 -61.15
CA ARG A 684 20.86 3.63 -62.17
C ARG A 684 20.44 4.10 -63.56
N ALA A 685 19.29 4.75 -63.66
CA ALA A 685 18.83 5.33 -64.96
C ALA A 685 19.76 6.42 -65.44
N GLU A 686 20.34 7.28 -64.63
CA GLU A 686 21.30 8.27 -65.00
C GLU A 686 22.67 7.69 -65.43
N LEU A 687 23.14 6.65 -64.75
CA LEU A 687 24.34 5.89 -65.12
C LEU A 687 24.21 5.24 -66.53
N GLU A 688 23.02 4.68 -66.79
CA GLU A 688 22.76 4.12 -68.14
C GLU A 688 22.75 5.15 -69.22
N LYS A 689 22.20 6.34 -69.00
CA LYS A 689 22.25 7.46 -69.94
C LYS A 689 23.70 7.94 -70.19
N GLY A 690 24.51 8.03 -69.12
CA GLY A 690 25.91 8.44 -69.20
C GLY A 690 26.82 7.43 -69.92
N SER A 691 26.46 6.12 -69.90
CA SER A 691 27.21 5.10 -70.69
C SER A 691 26.91 5.08 -72.18
N ALA A 692 25.86 5.81 -72.64
CA ALA A 692 25.48 5.94 -74.02
C ALA A 692 26.07 7.18 -74.71
N CYS A 693 27.04 7.86 -74.12
CA CYS A 693 27.68 9.05 -74.73
C CYS A 693 28.53 8.62 -75.89
N PRO A 694 28.30 9.14 -77.13
CA PRO A 694 29.11 8.79 -78.33
C PRO A 694 30.51 9.37 -78.18
N GLU A 695 31.50 8.70 -78.88
CA GLU A 695 32.86 9.12 -78.98
C GLU A 695 32.94 10.61 -79.46
N ILE A 696 33.77 11.37 -78.75
CA ILE A 696 34.03 12.81 -79.05
C ILE A 696 34.61 12.95 -80.43
N HIS A 697 33.81 13.41 -81.40
CA HIS A 697 34.32 14.03 -82.60
C HIS A 697 34.63 15.49 -82.29
N ASP A 698 35.91 15.87 -82.57
CA ASP A 698 36.45 17.25 -82.50
C ASP A 698 35.73 18.19 -83.46
N ASP A 699 34.56 18.71 -83.12
CA ASP A 699 33.97 19.90 -83.70
C ASP A 699 33.49 20.82 -82.55
N PRO A 700 33.74 22.15 -82.62
CA PRO A 700 33.33 23.06 -81.52
C PRO A 700 31.82 23.09 -81.38
N PRO A 701 31.31 23.03 -80.15
CA PRO A 701 29.87 22.95 -79.95
C PRO A 701 29.18 24.20 -80.41
N LYS A 702 28.26 24.05 -81.40
CA LYS A 702 27.18 24.99 -81.64
C LYS A 702 26.43 25.11 -80.30
N GLU A 703 26.08 26.35 -79.91
CA GLU A 703 25.16 26.62 -78.77
C GLU A 703 23.92 25.72 -78.84
N ALA A 704 23.98 24.58 -78.21
CA ALA A 704 22.82 23.78 -78.00
C ALA A 704 21.97 24.50 -76.94
N ALA A 705 20.74 24.79 -77.29
CA ALA A 705 19.74 25.30 -76.38
C ALA A 705 19.81 24.43 -75.14
N ARG A 706 20.10 25.03 -73.98
CA ARG A 706 19.95 24.38 -72.65
C ARG A 706 18.51 23.97 -72.58
N GLU A 707 18.20 22.67 -72.76
CA GLU A 707 16.93 22.12 -72.33
C GLU A 707 16.87 22.42 -70.85
N GLU A 708 15.88 23.24 -70.45
CA GLU A 708 15.51 23.41 -69.01
C GLU A 708 15.14 22.05 -68.51
N ILE A 709 16.11 21.34 -67.93
CA ILE A 709 15.82 20.12 -67.19
C ILE A 709 14.95 20.55 -65.98
N ASP A 710 13.71 20.13 -65.99
CA ASP A 710 12.82 20.32 -64.80
C ASP A 710 13.31 19.46 -63.62
N LEU A 711 14.39 19.95 -62.99
CA LEU A 711 15.03 19.33 -61.85
C LEU A 711 14.05 19.11 -60.67
N LYS A 712 12.93 19.85 -60.65
CA LYS A 712 11.93 19.83 -59.59
C LYS A 712 11.07 18.57 -59.60
N SER A 713 10.69 18.11 -60.80
CA SER A 713 9.91 16.88 -60.94
C SER A 713 10.74 15.61 -60.65
N LEU A 714 12.09 15.71 -60.78
CA LEU A 714 13.00 14.60 -60.49
C LEU A 714 13.35 14.45 -58.98
N TYR A 715 13.49 15.57 -58.28
CA TYR A 715 14.11 15.54 -56.94
C TYR A 715 13.16 15.64 -55.75
N MET A 716 11.94 16.10 -55.98
CA MET A 716 10.90 16.25 -54.96
C MET A 716 9.50 16.16 -55.57
N PRO A 717 8.93 14.98 -55.72
CA PRO A 717 7.60 14.78 -56.31
C PRO A 717 6.53 15.67 -55.71
N TRP A 718 6.63 15.97 -54.42
CA TRP A 718 5.70 16.82 -53.69
C TRP A 718 5.92 18.33 -53.90
N LEU A 719 7.13 18.77 -54.36
CA LEU A 719 7.43 20.13 -54.75
C LEU A 719 6.89 20.47 -56.15
N ALA A 720 6.68 19.48 -57.02
CA ALA A 720 6.12 19.67 -58.37
C ALA A 720 4.73 20.35 -58.33
N ASP A 721 4.00 20.20 -57.23
CA ASP A 721 2.71 20.83 -57.04
C ASP A 721 2.77 22.26 -56.48
N MET A 722 3.94 22.76 -56.07
CA MET A 722 4.11 24.11 -55.57
C MET A 722 4.14 25.11 -56.76
N LYS A 723 3.31 26.18 -56.66
CA LYS A 723 3.30 27.25 -57.68
C LYS A 723 4.56 28.12 -57.52
N TRP A 724 5.50 27.91 -58.43
CA TRP A 724 6.70 28.75 -58.54
C TRP A 724 6.30 30.09 -59.14
N LYS A 725 6.47 31.20 -58.46
CA LYS A 725 6.47 32.53 -59.05
C LYS A 725 7.89 32.85 -59.52
N LYS A 726 8.00 33.06 -60.83
CA LYS A 726 9.24 33.59 -61.43
C LYS A 726 9.56 34.98 -60.92
#